data_bfe60e1ab30625abd7416d4ab7eb72dd
#
_entry.id   bfe60e1ab30625abd7416d4ab7eb72dd
#
_cell.length_a   1.000
_cell.length_b   1.000
_cell.length_c   1.000
_cell.angle_alpha   90.00
_cell.angle_beta   90.00
_cell.angle_gamma   90.00
#
_symmetry.space_group_name_H-M   'P 1'
#
loop_
_entity.id
_entity.type
_entity.pdbx_description
1 polymer ?
#
loop_
_entity_poly.entity_id
_entity_poly.type
_entity_poly.pdbx_seq_one_letter_code
_entity_poly.pdbx_strand_id
1 'polypeptide(L)'
;MERLLEYFIPSHYDLDLRINNEKTTINATAVIYGDAKASNIKLHAVGLSIDNVVVDSVLVEDYLYLDGVLQIHNIIPGDHEIIIKYAAPVTADMEGVYLSTYDANGRKEKIVATQFESHYARQCFPCVDEPAAKATFSLKISSEDKTDTIISNMPITSQSIEGERKVVQFAETPKMSTYLVAFATGHFVNYETNSKHGVKITAYAGVHQKAEDLEYAGHFAADVLDFYDECFGTPFPLPKMDLLALPDFESGAMENWGLVTFREICLLCNEKSSQDVRQYVAIVIAHELSHMWFGDLVTMGWWDDLWLNESFANLMEVYSTDKIRPELRAWEDFYLTAVLRSLQHDSLPGVQPVKVDVKNVEDISNLFDSAIVYGKGSHLLLMLMRTMGEANFFAGLKDYFAIHKYGNTTSDDLWDALTPHCTFDVRDFMTPWLTQPGFPVVSGGTQKRFLLTGGTDETQYPIMKLSDDLSGHYIINNSEEELNTKLRQTSAFSLEQKLRLLIDRHLLAKTNYAPSASLMPLIRAFSGETNSCIWGLIATIVADLKVFFDPESEDERRFKGFVYKLALPNYQRLGVVRRPEDKYDDIELRSIIMGMMLYSGDEAFMEEVESKYQGVNIADVDADLRWVVGATLVRKYDNICNEYFEIYKATVDSALKNDLISAITMTKNKKTALGLFGHFKDGTVRAQDCLVFLLRLLRNHIVKDEAFDWLYQNWNWIYEKEGDKTIPEYPRYAAGYIRQPKEAEKFKKFFDQHKDENILARDVAIAYSEIDARIKLIANDQSAVFDYLKKQVLADKK
;
A
#
# COMPACT_ATOMS: atom_id res chain seq x y z
N MET A 1 -14.07 21.51 9.99
CA MET A 1 -13.61 20.90 11.27
C MET A 1 -12.96 21.97 12.13
N GLU A 2 -13.24 21.96 13.44
CA GLU A 2 -12.61 22.87 14.41
C GLU A 2 -11.16 22.43 14.67
N ARG A 3 -10.21 23.37 14.65
CA ARG A 3 -8.79 23.12 14.93
C ARG A 3 -8.52 23.41 16.41
N LEU A 4 -8.20 22.36 17.18
CA LEU A 4 -8.01 22.51 18.63
C LEU A 4 -6.68 23.21 18.97
N LEU A 5 -5.73 23.21 18.05
CA LEU A 5 -4.48 23.98 18.19
C LEU A 5 -4.72 25.50 18.35
N GLU A 6 -5.88 26.02 17.92
CA GLU A 6 -6.27 27.41 18.14
C GLU A 6 -6.61 27.72 19.60
N TYR A 7 -6.92 26.70 20.41
CA TYR A 7 -7.26 26.81 21.82
C TYR A 7 -6.10 26.49 22.74
N PHE A 8 -5.29 25.49 22.36
CA PHE A 8 -4.18 25.03 23.20
C PHE A 8 -3.02 24.51 22.35
N ILE A 9 -1.81 25.03 22.62
CA ILE A 9 -0.57 24.63 21.96
C ILE A 9 0.22 23.76 22.95
N PRO A 10 0.23 22.43 22.79
CA PRO A 10 0.98 21.54 23.66
C PRO A 10 2.49 21.72 23.44
N SER A 11 3.28 21.58 24.50
CA SER A 11 4.74 21.58 24.44
C SER A 11 5.35 20.25 24.89
N HIS A 12 4.70 19.57 25.85
CA HIS A 12 5.17 18.29 26.39
C HIS A 12 4.01 17.44 26.92
N TYR A 13 4.12 16.11 26.75
CA TYR A 13 3.26 15.09 27.34
C TYR A 13 4.09 14.12 28.17
N ASP A 14 3.72 13.92 29.45
CA ASP A 14 4.24 12.83 30.30
C ASP A 14 3.13 11.80 30.52
N LEU A 15 3.31 10.60 29.97
CA LEU A 15 2.29 9.55 29.89
C LEU A 15 2.71 8.34 30.76
N ASP A 16 1.99 8.07 31.88
CA ASP A 16 2.08 6.83 32.68
C ASP A 16 0.97 5.88 32.26
N LEU A 17 1.29 4.87 31.45
CA LEU A 17 0.37 3.91 30.83
C LEU A 17 0.46 2.55 31.51
N ARG A 18 -0.63 2.07 32.11
CA ARG A 18 -0.66 0.83 32.91
C ARG A 18 -1.58 -0.19 32.28
N ILE A 19 -1.01 -1.12 31.52
CA ILE A 19 -1.73 -2.19 30.83
C ILE A 19 -2.15 -3.25 31.86
N ASN A 20 -3.42 -3.67 31.85
CA ASN A 20 -3.92 -4.72 32.73
C ASN A 20 -3.51 -6.12 32.24
N ASN A 21 -3.64 -7.13 33.10
CA ASN A 21 -3.23 -8.53 32.81
C ASN A 21 -3.99 -9.12 31.62
N GLU A 22 -5.27 -8.77 31.46
CA GLU A 22 -6.08 -9.24 30.32
C GLU A 22 -5.73 -8.54 29.00
N LYS A 23 -4.93 -7.46 29.07
CA LYS A 23 -4.58 -6.60 27.93
C LYS A 23 -5.80 -6.02 27.21
N THR A 24 -6.81 -5.62 27.97
CA THR A 24 -8.07 -5.05 27.47
C THR A 24 -8.27 -3.58 27.86
N THR A 25 -7.47 -3.07 28.79
CA THR A 25 -7.61 -1.70 29.30
C THR A 25 -6.26 -1.15 29.73
N ILE A 26 -6.05 0.13 29.49
CA ILE A 26 -4.94 0.93 30.00
C ILE A 26 -5.50 1.90 31.03
N ASN A 27 -5.07 1.80 32.31
CA ASN A 27 -5.28 2.85 33.29
C ASN A 27 -4.12 3.84 33.20
N ALA A 28 -4.42 5.12 33.03
CA ALA A 28 -3.39 6.08 32.67
C ALA A 28 -3.46 7.40 33.40
N THR A 29 -2.31 8.08 33.43
CA THR A 29 -2.22 9.49 33.82
C THR A 29 -1.45 10.22 32.72
N ALA A 30 -2.04 11.27 32.19
CA ALA A 30 -1.38 12.20 31.30
C ALA A 30 -1.10 13.49 32.05
N VAL A 31 0.14 13.97 32.03
CA VAL A 31 0.51 15.34 32.42
C VAL A 31 0.87 16.10 31.15
N ILE A 32 0.12 17.14 30.86
CA ILE A 32 0.20 17.90 29.61
C ILE A 32 0.63 19.33 29.94
N TYR A 33 1.71 19.77 29.30
CA TYR A 33 2.19 21.15 29.41
C TYR A 33 1.92 21.88 28.09
N GLY A 34 1.49 23.15 28.18
CA GLY A 34 1.25 23.93 26.98
C GLY A 34 0.65 25.28 27.26
N ASP A 35 0.46 26.05 26.19
CA ASP A 35 0.01 27.45 26.21
C ASP A 35 -1.46 27.52 25.77
N ALA A 36 -2.36 27.90 26.71
CA ALA A 36 -3.78 28.15 26.42
C ALA A 36 -3.92 29.50 25.68
N LYS A 37 -4.53 29.46 24.50
CA LYS A 37 -4.75 30.65 23.65
C LYS A 37 -6.13 31.30 23.88
N ALA A 38 -7.01 30.61 24.59
CA ALA A 38 -8.38 31.04 24.86
C ALA A 38 -8.74 30.80 26.34
N SER A 39 -9.93 31.24 26.75
CA SER A 39 -10.46 31.02 28.13
C SER A 39 -10.93 29.58 28.36
N ASN A 40 -10.70 28.70 27.42
CA ASN A 40 -10.98 27.28 27.52
C ASN A 40 -9.87 26.47 26.80
N ILE A 41 -9.55 25.31 27.36
CA ILE A 41 -8.67 24.33 26.73
C ILE A 41 -9.55 23.26 26.14
N LYS A 42 -9.23 22.85 24.89
CA LYS A 42 -9.89 21.73 24.22
C LYS A 42 -8.86 20.66 23.86
N LEU A 43 -9.17 19.42 24.19
CA LEU A 43 -8.36 18.24 23.86
C LEU A 43 -9.24 17.18 23.19
N HIS A 44 -8.75 16.56 22.16
CA HIS A 44 -9.37 15.34 21.63
C HIS A 44 -9.23 14.21 22.66
N ALA A 45 -10.31 13.45 22.87
CA ALA A 45 -10.35 12.34 23.83
C ALA A 45 -11.51 11.41 23.42
N VAL A 46 -11.23 10.44 22.54
CA VAL A 46 -12.27 9.57 21.98
C VAL A 46 -12.29 8.23 22.72
N GLY A 47 -13.45 7.84 23.24
CA GLY A 47 -13.62 6.54 23.91
C GLY A 47 -12.92 6.43 25.27
N LEU A 48 -12.35 7.51 25.79
CA LEU A 48 -11.68 7.52 27.09
C LEU A 48 -12.68 7.65 28.24
N SER A 49 -12.41 6.98 29.36
CA SER A 49 -13.14 7.18 30.62
C SER A 49 -12.34 8.15 31.48
N ILE A 50 -12.77 9.42 31.58
CA ILE A 50 -12.08 10.46 32.35
C ILE A 50 -12.48 10.37 33.81
N ASP A 51 -11.52 10.17 34.72
CA ASP A 51 -11.74 10.08 36.18
C ASP A 51 -11.69 11.45 36.85
N ASN A 52 -10.63 12.23 36.57
CA ASN A 52 -10.50 13.59 37.10
C ASN A 52 -9.57 14.44 36.21
N VAL A 53 -9.74 15.76 36.33
CA VAL A 53 -8.95 16.79 35.63
C VAL A 53 -8.42 17.76 36.67
N VAL A 54 -7.12 18.02 36.69
CA VAL A 54 -6.44 18.99 37.53
C VAL A 54 -5.68 19.95 36.64
N VAL A 55 -5.83 21.27 36.87
CA VAL A 55 -5.07 22.33 36.17
C VAL A 55 -4.34 23.14 37.23
N ASP A 56 -3.00 23.28 37.08
CA ASP A 56 -2.14 24.02 37.99
C ASP A 56 -2.35 23.64 39.47
N SER A 57 -2.42 22.33 39.71
CA SER A 57 -2.69 21.73 41.05
C SER A 57 -4.08 21.97 41.60
N VAL A 58 -5.04 22.51 40.84
CA VAL A 58 -6.43 22.72 41.22
C VAL A 58 -7.34 21.72 40.53
N LEU A 59 -8.13 20.97 41.32
CA LEU A 59 -9.14 20.06 40.77
C LEU A 59 -10.21 20.89 40.05
N VAL A 60 -10.48 20.55 38.79
CA VAL A 60 -11.48 21.20 37.94
C VAL A 60 -12.76 20.37 37.91
N GLU A 61 -13.86 20.97 38.34
CA GLU A 61 -15.19 20.36 38.26
C GLU A 61 -15.99 20.85 37.05
N ASP A 62 -15.62 22.03 36.51
CA ASP A 62 -16.26 22.68 35.36
C ASP A 62 -15.56 22.30 34.06
N TYR A 63 -15.81 21.09 33.57
CA TYR A 63 -15.43 20.64 32.25
C TYR A 63 -16.57 19.93 31.54
N LEU A 64 -16.54 19.95 30.21
CA LEU A 64 -17.46 19.22 29.34
C LEU A 64 -16.69 18.14 28.58
N TYR A 65 -17.18 16.90 28.64
CA TYR A 65 -16.68 15.82 27.80
C TYR A 65 -17.80 15.33 26.90
N LEU A 66 -17.76 15.71 25.63
CA LEU A 66 -18.82 15.45 24.66
C LEU A 66 -18.22 15.28 23.26
N ASP A 67 -18.74 14.32 22.47
CA ASP A 67 -18.38 14.08 21.09
C ASP A 67 -16.85 13.90 20.88
N GLY A 68 -16.19 13.20 21.82
CA GLY A 68 -14.76 12.93 21.76
C GLY A 68 -13.86 14.15 22.01
N VAL A 69 -14.39 15.23 22.58
CA VAL A 69 -13.64 16.42 22.98
C VAL A 69 -13.82 16.68 24.48
N LEU A 70 -12.71 16.81 25.19
CA LEU A 70 -12.66 17.30 26.57
C LEU A 70 -12.43 18.83 26.55
N GLN A 71 -13.39 19.59 27.00
CA GLN A 71 -13.33 21.05 27.10
C GLN A 71 -13.25 21.48 28.55
N ILE A 72 -12.17 22.16 28.94
CA ILE A 72 -11.93 22.69 30.29
C ILE A 72 -12.21 24.18 30.25
N HIS A 73 -13.11 24.65 31.12
CA HIS A 73 -13.58 26.02 31.12
C HIS A 73 -12.84 26.92 32.14
N ASN A 74 -13.03 28.22 31.98
CA ASN A 74 -12.53 29.24 32.90
C ASN A 74 -11.02 29.26 33.09
N ILE A 75 -10.27 28.99 32.02
CA ILE A 75 -8.81 29.03 31.99
C ILE A 75 -8.33 30.46 31.67
N ILE A 76 -7.30 30.92 32.35
CA ILE A 76 -6.60 32.15 31.99
C ILE A 76 -5.62 31.86 30.89
N PRO A 77 -5.61 32.55 29.72
CA PRO A 77 -4.61 32.32 28.69
C PRO A 77 -3.16 32.39 29.23
N GLY A 78 -2.31 31.46 28.75
CA GLY A 78 -0.93 31.31 29.19
C GLY A 78 -0.52 29.85 29.39
N ASP A 79 0.65 29.66 29.97
CA ASP A 79 1.21 28.32 30.23
C ASP A 79 0.48 27.61 31.36
N HIS A 80 0.16 26.34 31.17
CA HIS A 80 -0.55 25.47 32.12
C HIS A 80 0.04 24.08 32.20
N GLU A 81 -0.10 23.46 33.40
CA GLU A 81 0.05 22.04 33.65
C GLU A 81 -1.35 21.41 33.81
N ILE A 82 -1.66 20.44 33.00
CA ILE A 82 -2.96 19.73 33.02
C ILE A 82 -2.68 18.26 33.37
N ILE A 83 -3.25 17.76 34.46
CA ILE A 83 -3.16 16.37 34.87
C ILE A 83 -4.51 15.71 34.68
N ILE A 84 -4.57 14.67 33.85
CA ILE A 84 -5.79 13.91 33.57
C ILE A 84 -5.55 12.46 33.96
N LYS A 85 -6.39 11.92 34.85
CA LYS A 85 -6.47 10.48 35.10
C LYS A 85 -7.62 9.89 34.33
N TYR A 86 -7.36 8.78 33.65
CA TYR A 86 -8.34 8.19 32.73
C TYR A 86 -8.06 6.71 32.50
N ALA A 87 -9.01 6.04 31.85
CA ALA A 87 -8.82 4.71 31.27
C ALA A 87 -9.07 4.73 29.78
N ALA A 88 -8.24 4.01 29.01
CA ALA A 88 -8.37 3.81 27.57
C ALA A 88 -8.67 2.33 27.27
N PRO A 89 -9.56 2.01 26.32
CA PRO A 89 -9.78 0.63 25.88
C PRO A 89 -8.59 0.13 25.05
N VAL A 90 -8.38 -1.18 25.05
CA VAL A 90 -7.57 -1.88 24.06
C VAL A 90 -8.53 -2.65 23.16
N THR A 91 -8.57 -2.31 21.90
CA THR A 91 -9.56 -2.81 20.93
C THR A 91 -9.02 -4.02 20.16
N ALA A 92 -9.75 -4.48 19.16
CA ALA A 92 -9.32 -5.50 18.21
C ALA A 92 -9.35 -4.96 16.75
N ASP A 93 -9.45 -3.64 16.60
CA ASP A 93 -9.79 -3.00 15.32
C ASP A 93 -8.55 -2.60 14.50
N MET A 94 -7.33 -2.94 14.99
CA MET A 94 -6.04 -2.57 14.41
C MET A 94 -5.79 -1.05 14.32
N GLU A 95 -6.57 -0.26 15.06
CA GLU A 95 -6.46 1.20 15.18
C GLU A 95 -6.38 1.61 16.64
N GLY A 96 -5.79 2.77 16.94
CA GLY A 96 -5.60 3.22 18.31
C GLY A 96 -4.64 2.31 19.07
N VAL A 97 -5.07 1.83 20.25
CA VAL A 97 -4.36 0.78 20.99
C VAL A 97 -5.13 -0.52 20.82
N TYR A 98 -4.50 -1.51 20.24
CA TYR A 98 -5.18 -2.76 19.91
C TYR A 98 -4.43 -4.02 20.36
N LEU A 99 -5.18 -5.13 20.45
CA LEU A 99 -4.70 -6.44 20.83
C LEU A 99 -4.61 -7.34 19.61
N SER A 100 -3.40 -7.75 19.26
CA SER A 100 -3.14 -8.83 18.30
C SER A 100 -2.97 -10.16 19.03
N THR A 101 -3.60 -11.22 18.55
CA THR A 101 -3.50 -12.57 19.14
C THR A 101 -3.08 -13.59 18.09
N TYR A 102 -2.14 -14.46 18.48
CA TYR A 102 -1.63 -15.50 17.59
C TYR A 102 -1.33 -16.78 18.36
N ASP A 103 -1.19 -17.88 17.64
CA ASP A 103 -0.80 -19.17 18.25
C ASP A 103 0.71 -19.37 18.12
N ALA A 104 1.35 -19.69 19.24
CA ALA A 104 2.75 -20.07 19.30
C ALA A 104 2.90 -21.41 20.01
N ASN A 105 3.12 -22.49 19.26
CA ASN A 105 3.30 -23.84 19.78
C ASN A 105 2.11 -24.33 20.65
N GLY A 106 0.88 -24.02 20.25
CA GLY A 106 -0.35 -24.40 20.95
C GLY A 106 -0.66 -23.52 22.18
N ARG A 107 0.01 -22.37 22.31
CA ARG A 107 -0.33 -21.31 23.28
C ARG A 107 -0.79 -20.07 22.53
N LYS A 108 -1.87 -19.45 23.04
CA LYS A 108 -2.28 -18.14 22.56
C LYS A 108 -1.39 -17.08 23.19
N GLU A 109 -0.66 -16.37 22.35
CA GLU A 109 0.15 -15.22 22.70
C GLU A 109 -0.58 -13.93 22.38
N LYS A 110 -0.25 -12.85 23.09
CA LYS A 110 -0.91 -11.56 22.99
C LYS A 110 0.13 -10.45 22.82
N ILE A 111 -0.05 -9.61 21.81
CA ILE A 111 0.71 -8.37 21.64
C ILE A 111 -0.27 -7.21 21.74
N VAL A 112 0.02 -6.23 22.58
CA VAL A 112 -0.61 -4.91 22.50
C VAL A 112 0.29 -4.03 21.66
N ALA A 113 -0.29 -3.38 20.64
CA ALA A 113 0.42 -2.46 19.75
C ALA A 113 -0.41 -1.19 19.52
N THR A 114 0.22 -0.18 18.93
CA THR A 114 -0.42 1.08 18.58
C THR A 114 -0.45 1.28 17.07
N GLN A 115 -1.53 1.92 16.57
CA GLN A 115 -1.63 2.51 15.24
C GLN A 115 -2.38 3.84 15.38
N PHE A 116 -1.65 4.97 15.34
CA PHE A 116 -2.24 6.28 15.63
C PHE A 116 -2.47 7.14 14.39
N GLU A 117 -1.85 6.82 13.27
CA GLU A 117 -2.14 7.51 12.04
C GLU A 117 -3.52 7.09 11.51
N SER A 118 -4.35 8.04 11.13
CA SER A 118 -4.09 9.48 11.03
C SER A 118 -4.43 10.26 12.31
N HIS A 119 -5.45 9.83 13.10
CA HIS A 119 -6.01 10.61 14.19
C HIS A 119 -6.51 9.72 15.35
N TYR A 120 -5.81 8.61 15.60
CA TYR A 120 -6.20 7.65 16.64
C TYR A 120 -5.39 7.77 17.94
N ALA A 121 -4.42 8.70 18.05
CA ALA A 121 -3.75 8.98 19.32
C ALA A 121 -4.75 9.42 20.41
N ARG A 122 -5.81 10.12 20.02
CA ARG A 122 -6.93 10.56 20.88
C ARG A 122 -7.72 9.41 21.51
N GLN A 123 -7.57 8.19 21.02
CA GLN A 123 -8.17 6.99 21.62
C GLN A 123 -7.27 6.38 22.71
N CYS A 124 -5.99 6.80 22.80
CA CYS A 124 -5.04 6.35 23.80
C CYS A 124 -4.84 7.37 24.91
N PHE A 125 -4.74 8.65 24.59
CA PHE A 125 -4.53 9.72 25.55
C PHE A 125 -5.16 11.04 25.12
N PRO A 126 -5.61 11.90 26.09
CA PRO A 126 -6.12 13.22 25.74
C PRO A 126 -5.02 14.08 25.12
N CYS A 127 -5.26 14.65 23.93
CA CYS A 127 -4.25 15.43 23.20
C CYS A 127 -4.87 16.41 22.20
N VAL A 128 -4.06 17.32 21.69
CA VAL A 128 -4.35 18.03 20.44
C VAL A 128 -3.83 17.15 19.30
N ASP A 129 -4.70 16.33 18.74
CA ASP A 129 -4.37 15.29 17.76
C ASP A 129 -4.42 15.86 16.33
N GLU A 130 -3.46 16.73 16.05
CA GLU A 130 -3.28 17.42 14.78
C GLU A 130 -1.79 17.39 14.39
N PRO A 131 -1.44 17.20 13.10
CA PRO A 131 -0.03 17.09 12.67
C PRO A 131 0.84 18.28 13.10
N ALA A 132 0.25 19.49 13.13
CA ALA A 132 0.96 20.71 13.52
C ALA A 132 1.12 20.87 15.03
N ALA A 133 0.44 20.07 15.85
CA ALA A 133 0.53 20.13 17.32
C ALA A 133 1.72 19.32 17.84
N LYS A 134 2.92 19.59 17.32
CA LYS A 134 4.14 18.90 17.74
C LYS A 134 4.53 19.22 19.17
N ALA A 135 4.84 18.18 19.94
CA ALA A 135 5.33 18.26 21.32
C ALA A 135 6.41 17.21 21.58
N THR A 136 7.07 17.25 22.74
CA THR A 136 7.90 16.15 23.22
C THR A 136 7.08 15.20 24.08
N PHE A 137 7.49 13.94 24.16
CA PHE A 137 6.78 12.89 24.89
C PHE A 137 7.74 12.11 25.81
N SER A 138 7.34 11.98 27.09
CA SER A 138 7.95 11.08 28.06
C SER A 138 7.00 9.93 28.32
N LEU A 139 7.43 8.69 28.06
CA LEU A 139 6.58 7.51 28.23
C LEU A 139 7.09 6.63 29.37
N LYS A 140 6.17 6.30 30.25
CA LYS A 140 6.33 5.27 31.28
C LYS A 140 5.24 4.22 31.09
N ILE A 141 5.63 3.00 30.72
CA ILE A 141 4.70 1.91 30.38
C ILE A 141 4.90 0.76 31.38
N SER A 142 3.80 0.22 31.86
CA SER A 142 3.84 -0.94 32.75
C SER A 142 2.87 -2.03 32.32
N SER A 143 3.31 -3.29 32.43
CA SER A 143 2.53 -4.49 32.19
C SER A 143 2.44 -5.35 33.44
N GLU A 144 1.31 -6.01 33.68
CA GLU A 144 1.15 -7.02 34.73
C GLU A 144 1.83 -8.33 34.39
N ASP A 145 2.15 -8.59 33.11
CA ASP A 145 3.04 -9.69 32.74
C ASP A 145 4.52 -9.25 32.90
N LYS A 146 5.20 -9.78 33.89
CA LYS A 146 6.61 -9.46 34.15
C LYS A 146 7.56 -9.95 33.05
N THR A 147 7.12 -10.85 32.18
CA THR A 147 7.91 -11.42 31.08
C THR A 147 7.78 -10.63 29.79
N ASP A 148 6.78 -9.76 29.68
CA ASP A 148 6.60 -8.90 28.51
C ASP A 148 7.88 -8.12 28.18
N THR A 149 8.23 -8.08 26.91
CA THR A 149 9.10 -7.06 26.36
C THR A 149 8.26 -5.83 26.03
N ILE A 150 8.70 -4.66 26.49
CA ILE A 150 8.02 -3.37 26.26
C ILE A 150 8.96 -2.50 25.44
N ILE A 151 8.52 -2.08 24.27
CA ILE A 151 9.28 -1.23 23.33
C ILE A 151 8.47 0.03 22.97
N SER A 152 9.17 1.10 22.63
CA SER A 152 8.56 2.39 22.24
C SER A 152 9.51 3.17 21.33
N ASN A 153 9.14 4.41 20.94
CA ASN A 153 9.91 5.31 20.06
C ASN A 153 11.37 5.46 20.50
N MET A 154 11.63 5.60 21.80
CA MET A 154 12.94 5.96 22.35
C MET A 154 13.58 4.81 23.14
N PRO A 155 14.90 4.87 23.41
CA PRO A 155 15.57 3.88 24.23
C PRO A 155 15.03 3.84 25.67
N ILE A 156 15.16 2.67 26.29
CA ILE A 156 14.86 2.48 27.71
C ILE A 156 15.90 3.22 28.56
N THR A 157 15.46 4.05 29.49
CA THR A 157 16.30 4.72 30.49
C THR A 157 16.35 3.96 31.79
N SER A 158 15.24 3.32 32.17
CA SER A 158 15.17 2.45 33.34
C SER A 158 14.10 1.38 33.24
N GLN A 159 14.31 0.26 33.88
CA GLN A 159 13.29 -0.78 34.03
C GLN A 159 13.35 -1.36 35.44
N SER A 160 12.19 -1.67 36.01
CA SER A 160 12.06 -2.25 37.36
C SER A 160 10.86 -3.19 37.43
N ILE A 161 10.81 -3.98 38.51
CA ILE A 161 9.60 -4.71 38.89
C ILE A 161 9.02 -4.00 40.15
N GLU A 162 7.85 -3.46 40.01
CA GLU A 162 7.12 -2.77 41.08
C GLU A 162 5.88 -3.57 41.46
N GLY A 163 5.96 -4.31 42.60
CA GLY A 163 4.91 -5.25 43.01
C GLY A 163 4.74 -6.39 41.98
N GLU A 164 3.58 -6.47 41.38
CA GLU A 164 3.26 -7.45 40.32
C GLU A 164 3.49 -6.93 38.90
N ARG A 165 3.99 -5.69 38.69
CA ARG A 165 4.17 -5.06 37.40
C ARG A 165 5.62 -4.95 36.98
N LYS A 166 5.91 -5.17 35.70
CA LYS A 166 7.11 -4.69 35.03
C LYS A 166 6.86 -3.23 34.61
N VAL A 167 7.76 -2.34 34.98
CA VAL A 167 7.70 -0.92 34.68
C VAL A 167 8.90 -0.53 33.82
N VAL A 168 8.68 0.16 32.72
CA VAL A 168 9.73 0.62 31.80
C VAL A 168 9.54 2.12 31.56
N GLN A 169 10.62 2.88 31.75
CA GLN A 169 10.70 4.31 31.42
C GLN A 169 11.54 4.48 30.18
N PHE A 170 11.08 5.29 29.25
CA PHE A 170 11.79 5.63 28.01
C PHE A 170 12.41 7.04 28.09
N ALA A 171 13.41 7.30 27.26
CA ALA A 171 13.93 8.64 27.08
C ALA A 171 12.84 9.55 26.43
N GLU A 172 12.96 10.85 26.68
CA GLU A 172 12.08 11.84 26.06
C GLU A 172 12.31 11.88 24.54
N THR A 173 11.22 11.99 23.75
CA THR A 173 11.31 12.11 22.30
C THR A 173 11.77 13.50 21.88
N PRO A 174 12.33 13.69 20.69
CA PRO A 174 12.33 14.98 20.03
C PRO A 174 10.89 15.51 19.84
N LYS A 175 10.77 16.77 19.46
CA LYS A 175 9.49 17.38 19.12
C LYS A 175 8.89 16.71 17.88
N MET A 176 7.75 16.03 18.04
CA MET A 176 7.07 15.26 16.99
C MET A 176 5.54 15.34 17.11
N SER A 177 4.84 14.91 16.07
CA SER A 177 3.38 14.85 16.01
C SER A 177 2.82 13.69 16.86
N THR A 178 1.59 13.79 17.34
CA THR A 178 0.92 12.78 18.18
C THR A 178 0.79 11.44 17.48
N TYR A 179 0.52 11.42 16.17
CA TYR A 179 0.29 10.20 15.41
C TYR A 179 1.55 9.30 15.30
N LEU A 180 2.74 9.85 15.58
CA LEU A 180 4.02 9.12 15.56
C LEU A 180 4.37 8.44 16.90
N VAL A 181 3.59 8.68 17.96
CA VAL A 181 3.79 8.02 19.24
C VAL A 181 3.44 6.54 19.10
N ALA A 182 4.37 5.67 19.55
CA ALA A 182 4.15 4.23 19.43
C ALA A 182 4.71 3.46 20.61
N PHE A 183 4.06 2.35 20.92
CA PHE A 183 4.58 1.33 21.81
C PHE A 183 4.03 -0.05 21.47
N ALA A 184 4.76 -1.06 21.88
CA ALA A 184 4.25 -2.43 21.86
C ALA A 184 4.72 -3.21 23.09
N THR A 185 3.89 -4.20 23.50
CA THR A 185 4.20 -5.10 24.61
C THR A 185 3.77 -6.51 24.29
N GLY A 186 4.65 -7.48 24.58
CA GLY A 186 4.43 -8.89 24.29
C GLY A 186 5.72 -9.70 24.35
N HIS A 187 5.68 -10.90 23.80
CA HIS A 187 6.84 -11.77 23.68
C HIS A 187 7.39 -11.75 22.26
N PHE A 188 8.66 -11.38 22.09
CA PHE A 188 9.28 -11.20 20.78
C PHE A 188 10.58 -12.01 20.66
N VAL A 189 10.83 -12.49 19.43
CA VAL A 189 12.18 -12.79 18.94
C VAL A 189 12.75 -11.53 18.31
N ASN A 190 14.08 -11.38 18.25
CA ASN A 190 14.69 -10.21 17.65
C ASN A 190 16.01 -10.51 16.94
N TYR A 191 16.41 -9.60 16.08
CA TYR A 191 17.71 -9.53 15.44
C TYR A 191 18.29 -8.11 15.61
N GLU A 192 19.55 -7.99 16.01
CA GLU A 192 20.20 -6.70 16.27
C GLU A 192 21.37 -6.45 15.30
N THR A 193 21.48 -5.22 14.83
CA THR A 193 22.60 -4.72 14.03
C THR A 193 22.81 -3.23 14.30
N ASN A 194 23.77 -2.60 13.60
CA ASN A 194 24.01 -1.16 13.69
C ASN A 194 24.26 -0.58 12.31
N SER A 195 23.84 0.65 12.08
CA SER A 195 24.26 1.45 10.94
C SER A 195 25.75 1.83 11.06
N LYS A 196 26.36 2.29 9.97
CA LYS A 196 27.75 2.80 9.96
C LYS A 196 27.89 4.04 10.84
N HIS A 197 26.81 4.83 10.96
CA HIS A 197 26.77 6.02 11.78
C HIS A 197 26.46 5.75 13.25
N GLY A 198 26.31 4.45 13.63
CA GLY A 198 26.18 4.01 15.02
C GLY A 198 24.77 3.99 15.57
N VAL A 199 23.75 4.10 14.72
CA VAL A 199 22.34 3.90 15.12
C VAL A 199 22.13 2.42 15.37
N LYS A 200 21.66 2.05 16.59
CA LYS A 200 21.28 0.69 16.90
C LYS A 200 19.97 0.35 16.19
N ILE A 201 19.95 -0.77 15.44
CA ILE A 201 18.77 -1.27 14.74
C ILE A 201 18.37 -2.60 15.36
N THR A 202 17.11 -2.73 15.77
CA THR A 202 16.57 -3.99 16.28
C THR A 202 15.28 -4.35 15.54
N ALA A 203 15.28 -5.46 14.83
CA ALA A 203 14.08 -6.00 14.22
C ALA A 203 13.43 -7.03 15.16
N TYR A 204 12.10 -6.94 15.35
CA TYR A 204 11.31 -7.78 16.26
C TYR A 204 10.19 -8.49 15.49
N ALA A 205 9.83 -9.70 15.95
CA ALA A 205 8.62 -10.41 15.55
C ALA A 205 8.05 -11.21 16.72
N GLY A 206 6.79 -11.64 16.64
CA GLY A 206 6.19 -12.53 17.61
C GLY A 206 6.96 -13.86 17.75
N VAL A 207 6.90 -14.50 18.91
CA VAL A 207 7.68 -15.75 19.22
C VAL A 207 7.28 -16.98 18.38
N HIS A 208 6.29 -16.88 17.52
CA HIS A 208 5.99 -17.91 16.51
C HIS A 208 6.89 -17.81 15.27
N GLN A 209 7.58 -16.70 15.09
CA GLN A 209 8.52 -16.44 14.01
C GLN A 209 9.95 -16.77 14.43
N LYS A 210 10.91 -16.67 13.50
CA LYS A 210 12.32 -16.93 13.74
C LYS A 210 13.15 -15.66 13.64
N ALA A 211 14.15 -15.53 14.48
CA ALA A 211 15.06 -14.39 14.43
C ALA A 211 15.83 -14.29 13.11
N GLU A 212 16.09 -15.42 12.44
CA GLU A 212 16.78 -15.49 11.14
C GLU A 212 15.95 -14.81 10.03
N ASP A 213 14.62 -14.79 10.12
CA ASP A 213 13.74 -14.14 9.14
C ASP A 213 13.77 -12.60 9.23
N LEU A 214 14.41 -12.06 10.28
CA LEU A 214 14.59 -10.62 10.52
C LEU A 214 15.96 -10.09 10.07
N GLU A 215 16.92 -10.96 9.78
CA GLU A 215 18.30 -10.59 9.45
C GLU A 215 18.39 -9.69 8.21
N TYR A 216 17.70 -10.07 7.13
CA TYR A 216 17.66 -9.28 5.90
C TYR A 216 17.12 -7.87 6.15
N ALA A 217 16.01 -7.75 6.88
CA ALA A 217 15.37 -6.48 7.20
C ALA A 217 16.28 -5.58 8.04
N GLY A 218 16.94 -6.12 9.07
CA GLY A 218 17.85 -5.37 9.92
C GLY A 218 19.04 -4.80 9.14
N HIS A 219 19.68 -5.61 8.31
CA HIS A 219 20.82 -5.18 7.48
C HIS A 219 20.40 -4.15 6.42
N PHE A 220 19.30 -4.39 5.74
CA PHE A 220 18.82 -3.46 4.71
C PHE A 220 18.42 -2.11 5.31
N ALA A 221 17.74 -2.11 6.47
CA ALA A 221 17.42 -0.88 7.19
C ALA A 221 18.67 -0.07 7.58
N ALA A 222 19.76 -0.76 7.99
CA ALA A 222 21.03 -0.10 8.27
C ALA A 222 21.61 0.60 7.03
N ASP A 223 21.63 -0.10 5.90
CA ASP A 223 22.12 0.45 4.63
C ASP A 223 21.26 1.64 4.16
N VAL A 224 19.95 1.58 4.33
CA VAL A 224 19.00 2.65 3.95
C VAL A 224 19.18 3.90 4.82
N LEU A 225 19.30 3.75 6.14
CA LEU A 225 19.54 4.88 7.03
C LEU A 225 20.83 5.61 6.68
N ASP A 226 21.93 4.87 6.50
CA ASP A 226 23.21 5.45 6.09
C ASP A 226 23.10 6.17 4.74
N PHE A 227 22.34 5.61 3.79
CA PHE A 227 22.11 6.23 2.48
C PHE A 227 21.33 7.55 2.61
N TYR A 228 20.27 7.58 3.41
CA TYR A 228 19.46 8.80 3.58
C TYR A 228 20.18 9.89 4.35
N ASP A 229 20.98 9.55 5.36
CA ASP A 229 21.88 10.50 6.04
C ASP A 229 22.76 11.28 5.05
N GLU A 230 23.39 10.54 4.11
CA GLU A 230 24.25 11.14 3.09
C GLU A 230 23.43 11.92 2.04
N CYS A 231 22.30 11.35 1.61
CA CYS A 231 21.46 11.90 0.56
C CYS A 231 20.84 13.24 0.97
N PHE A 232 20.28 13.32 2.19
CA PHE A 232 19.59 14.52 2.69
C PHE A 232 20.51 15.47 3.45
N GLY A 233 21.73 15.06 3.79
CA GLY A 233 22.70 15.89 4.51
C GLY A 233 22.26 16.29 5.92
N THR A 234 21.26 15.64 6.44
CA THR A 234 20.72 15.80 7.81
C THR A 234 20.70 14.42 8.45
N PRO A 235 21.55 14.15 9.45
CA PRO A 235 21.63 12.83 10.08
C PRO A 235 20.33 12.44 10.77
N PHE A 236 20.02 11.14 10.78
CA PHE A 236 18.92 10.58 11.55
C PHE A 236 19.07 10.94 13.04
N PRO A 237 18.07 11.59 13.65
CA PRO A 237 18.28 12.24 14.94
C PRO A 237 18.10 11.31 16.15
N LEU A 238 17.57 10.08 15.98
CA LEU A 238 17.31 9.18 17.09
C LEU A 238 18.48 8.20 17.31
N PRO A 239 18.72 7.78 18.56
CA PRO A 239 19.83 6.88 18.87
C PRO A 239 19.58 5.42 18.51
N LYS A 240 18.36 5.07 18.15
CA LYS A 240 17.94 3.72 17.76
C LYS A 240 16.85 3.73 16.71
N MET A 241 16.69 2.61 16.00
CA MET A 241 15.60 2.29 15.10
C MET A 241 15.13 0.87 15.36
N ASP A 242 13.89 0.71 15.78
CA ASP A 242 13.26 -0.60 15.94
C ASP A 242 12.28 -0.85 14.79
N LEU A 243 12.24 -2.08 14.29
CA LEU A 243 11.34 -2.57 13.26
C LEU A 243 10.51 -3.69 13.85
N LEU A 244 9.19 -3.59 13.88
CA LEU A 244 8.33 -4.58 14.53
C LEU A 244 7.36 -5.22 13.52
N ALA A 245 7.52 -6.52 13.26
CA ALA A 245 6.54 -7.31 12.51
C ALA A 245 5.37 -7.70 13.42
N LEU A 246 4.17 -7.34 13.02
CA LEU A 246 2.93 -7.61 13.73
C LEU A 246 2.09 -8.67 13.01
N PRO A 247 1.50 -9.63 13.75
CA PRO A 247 0.62 -10.63 13.18
C PRO A 247 -0.66 -10.05 12.58
N ASP A 248 -1.23 -9.04 13.24
CA ASP A 248 -2.40 -8.31 12.77
C ASP A 248 -2.01 -6.83 12.62
N PHE A 249 -2.09 -6.32 11.39
CA PHE A 249 -1.79 -4.94 11.03
C PHE A 249 -2.53 -4.59 9.73
N GLU A 250 -3.32 -3.54 9.72
CA GLU A 250 -4.21 -3.21 8.60
C GLU A 250 -3.44 -2.76 7.36
N SER A 251 -2.51 -1.82 7.53
CA SER A 251 -1.66 -1.30 6.45
C SER A 251 -0.47 -2.21 6.13
N GLY A 252 0.40 -1.80 5.21
CA GLY A 252 1.68 -2.47 4.97
C GLY A 252 2.67 -2.24 6.10
N ALA A 253 2.86 -0.96 6.47
CA ALA A 253 3.70 -0.52 7.57
C ALA A 253 3.28 0.86 8.08
N MET A 254 4.01 1.39 9.07
CA MET A 254 3.79 2.71 9.68
C MET A 254 5.10 3.27 10.25
N GLU A 255 5.39 4.50 9.90
CA GLU A 255 6.63 5.21 10.15
C GLU A 255 6.85 5.71 11.59
N ASN A 256 6.19 5.22 12.61
CA ASN A 256 6.34 5.69 13.99
C ASN A 256 7.81 5.96 14.34
N TRP A 257 8.17 7.19 14.67
CA TRP A 257 9.56 7.64 14.77
C TRP A 257 10.39 6.82 15.77
N GLY A 258 11.29 5.99 15.26
CA GLY A 258 12.15 5.09 16.02
C GLY A 258 11.53 3.74 16.43
N LEU A 259 10.26 3.47 16.11
CA LEU A 259 9.60 2.17 16.25
C LEU A 259 8.64 1.94 15.07
N VAL A 260 9.18 1.60 13.93
CA VAL A 260 8.39 1.33 12.71
C VAL A 260 7.67 0.01 12.84
N THR A 261 6.38 -0.01 12.57
CA THR A 261 5.55 -1.23 12.63
C THR A 261 5.24 -1.73 11.23
N PHE A 262 5.19 -3.05 11.07
CA PHE A 262 5.01 -3.70 9.77
C PHE A 262 4.01 -4.84 9.86
N ARG A 263 3.27 -5.07 8.80
CA ARG A 263 2.67 -6.38 8.55
C ARG A 263 3.77 -7.42 8.36
N GLU A 264 3.62 -8.63 8.87
CA GLU A 264 4.65 -9.68 8.79
C GLU A 264 5.22 -9.88 7.38
N ILE A 265 4.35 -9.88 6.35
CA ILE A 265 4.77 -10.06 4.94
C ILE A 265 5.63 -8.91 4.41
N CYS A 266 5.59 -7.75 5.06
CA CYS A 266 6.35 -6.56 4.68
C CYS A 266 7.72 -6.46 5.36
N LEU A 267 8.05 -7.37 6.30
CA LEU A 267 9.31 -7.34 7.03
C LEU A 267 10.04 -8.70 7.01
N LEU A 268 9.32 -9.82 7.08
CA LEU A 268 9.93 -11.15 7.24
C LEU A 268 10.41 -11.68 5.90
N CYS A 269 11.71 -11.96 5.84
CA CYS A 269 12.37 -12.44 4.63
C CYS A 269 13.59 -13.29 4.98
N ASN A 270 13.81 -14.38 4.25
CA ASN A 270 14.97 -15.25 4.43
C ASN A 270 15.56 -15.71 3.08
N GLU A 271 16.56 -16.58 3.10
CA GLU A 271 17.21 -17.09 1.90
C GLU A 271 16.28 -17.84 0.93
N LYS A 272 15.19 -18.40 1.44
CA LYS A 272 14.19 -19.17 0.66
C LYS A 272 13.06 -18.30 0.11
N SER A 273 12.99 -17.03 0.50
CA SER A 273 11.97 -16.10 0.02
C SER A 273 12.15 -15.85 -1.48
N SER A 274 11.02 -15.65 -2.19
CA SER A 274 11.02 -15.27 -3.61
C SER A 274 11.72 -13.93 -3.84
N GLN A 275 12.07 -13.66 -5.09
CA GLN A 275 12.63 -12.37 -5.46
C GLN A 275 11.64 -11.23 -5.22
N ASP A 276 10.38 -11.45 -5.55
CA ASP A 276 9.29 -10.49 -5.30
C ASP A 276 9.14 -10.15 -3.81
N VAL A 277 9.21 -11.15 -2.92
CA VAL A 277 9.15 -10.92 -1.47
C VAL A 277 10.35 -10.10 -1.00
N ARG A 278 11.57 -10.42 -1.45
CA ARG A 278 12.79 -9.68 -1.08
C ARG A 278 12.74 -8.23 -1.56
N GLN A 279 12.30 -8.01 -2.80
CA GLN A 279 12.10 -6.68 -3.37
C GLN A 279 11.05 -5.91 -2.57
N TYR A 280 9.90 -6.53 -2.30
CA TYR A 280 8.79 -5.91 -1.57
C TYR A 280 9.20 -5.50 -0.16
N VAL A 281 9.86 -6.39 0.61
CA VAL A 281 10.39 -6.08 1.94
C VAL A 281 11.39 -4.92 1.88
N ALA A 282 12.30 -4.91 0.90
CA ALA A 282 13.27 -3.83 0.74
C ALA A 282 12.57 -2.49 0.44
N ILE A 283 11.62 -2.47 -0.49
CA ILE A 283 10.86 -1.28 -0.87
C ILE A 283 10.08 -0.74 0.33
N VAL A 284 9.35 -1.57 1.07
CA VAL A 284 8.58 -1.11 2.24
C VAL A 284 9.50 -0.58 3.34
N ILE A 285 10.62 -1.24 3.64
CA ILE A 285 11.60 -0.72 4.61
C ILE A 285 12.14 0.64 4.17
N ALA A 286 12.49 0.79 2.90
CA ALA A 286 13.02 2.05 2.37
C ALA A 286 11.96 3.16 2.38
N HIS A 287 10.69 2.82 2.15
CA HIS A 287 9.54 3.72 2.29
C HIS A 287 9.47 4.27 3.72
N GLU A 288 9.32 3.39 4.69
CA GLU A 288 9.16 3.77 6.10
C GLU A 288 10.35 4.56 6.65
N LEU A 289 11.57 4.21 6.23
CA LEU A 289 12.74 4.95 6.68
C LEU A 289 12.89 6.31 5.98
N SER A 290 12.31 6.50 4.79
CA SER A 290 12.25 7.82 4.15
C SER A 290 11.40 8.80 4.96
N HIS A 291 10.32 8.30 5.57
CA HIS A 291 9.46 9.09 6.43
C HIS A 291 10.18 9.67 7.65
N MET A 292 11.29 9.10 8.09
CA MET A 292 12.10 9.67 9.18
C MET A 292 12.51 11.13 8.90
N TRP A 293 12.52 11.54 7.62
CA TRP A 293 12.73 12.92 7.16
C TRP A 293 11.43 13.53 6.63
N PHE A 294 10.72 12.84 5.73
CA PHE A 294 9.46 13.30 5.13
C PHE A 294 8.27 12.76 5.90
N GLY A 295 7.86 13.43 6.96
CA GLY A 295 6.78 13.03 7.85
C GLY A 295 7.14 13.24 9.32
N ASP A 296 8.31 12.78 9.76
CA ASP A 296 8.72 12.81 11.16
C ASP A 296 9.52 14.08 11.48
N LEU A 297 10.69 14.23 10.87
CA LEU A 297 11.53 15.41 11.09
C LEU A 297 10.84 16.67 10.60
N VAL A 298 10.31 16.64 9.39
CA VAL A 298 9.50 17.71 8.80
C VAL A 298 8.14 17.11 8.44
N THR A 299 7.08 17.65 9.03
CA THR A 299 5.71 17.13 8.89
C THR A 299 4.84 18.14 8.15
N MET A 300 3.88 17.68 7.34
CA MET A 300 2.87 18.58 6.76
C MET A 300 2.13 19.37 7.85
N GLY A 301 1.73 20.60 7.54
CA GLY A 301 0.95 21.44 8.45
C GLY A 301 -0.47 20.95 8.64
N TRP A 302 -1.03 20.31 7.61
CA TRP A 302 -2.34 19.68 7.62
C TRP A 302 -2.41 18.56 6.57
N TRP A 303 -3.40 17.71 6.68
CA TRP A 303 -3.60 16.51 5.87
C TRP A 303 -3.78 16.79 4.37
N ASP A 304 -4.16 18.00 3.96
CA ASP A 304 -4.22 18.39 2.54
C ASP A 304 -2.88 18.33 1.81
N ASP A 305 -1.78 18.40 2.56
CA ASP A 305 -0.42 18.22 2.07
C ASP A 305 0.19 16.84 2.44
N LEU A 306 -0.61 15.79 2.69
CA LEU A 306 -0.15 14.42 2.98
C LEU A 306 0.84 13.88 1.92
N TRP A 307 0.72 14.34 0.69
CA TRP A 307 1.63 13.98 -0.39
C TRP A 307 3.09 14.37 -0.12
N LEU A 308 3.35 15.37 0.72
CA LEU A 308 4.71 15.74 1.17
C LEU A 308 5.40 14.61 1.95
N ASN A 309 4.63 13.75 2.61
CA ASN A 309 5.11 12.55 3.26
C ASN A 309 5.13 11.39 2.24
N GLU A 310 3.98 10.98 1.77
CA GLU A 310 3.75 9.72 1.06
C GLU A 310 4.35 9.69 -0.36
N SER A 311 4.18 10.78 -1.12
CA SER A 311 4.74 10.82 -2.48
C SER A 311 6.27 10.83 -2.47
N PHE A 312 6.88 11.50 -1.49
CA PHE A 312 8.33 11.45 -1.30
C PHE A 312 8.79 10.08 -0.86
N ALA A 313 8.13 9.46 0.13
CA ALA A 313 8.47 8.11 0.56
C ALA A 313 8.40 7.12 -0.60
N ASN A 314 7.35 7.19 -1.40
CA ASN A 314 7.16 6.32 -2.56
C ASN A 314 8.17 6.56 -3.72
N LEU A 315 8.72 7.78 -3.87
CA LEU A 315 9.84 8.01 -4.80
C LEU A 315 11.16 7.52 -4.20
N MET A 316 11.38 7.82 -2.92
CA MET A 316 12.66 7.54 -2.26
C MET A 316 12.86 6.05 -1.97
N GLU A 317 11.79 5.28 -1.76
CA GLU A 317 11.87 3.82 -1.62
C GLU A 317 12.51 3.18 -2.86
N VAL A 318 12.09 3.63 -4.04
CA VAL A 318 12.61 3.15 -5.33
C VAL A 318 14.03 3.65 -5.57
N TYR A 319 14.24 4.96 -5.38
CA TYR A 319 15.53 5.60 -5.61
C TYR A 319 16.64 5.01 -4.73
N SER A 320 16.39 4.85 -3.44
CA SER A 320 17.38 4.30 -2.50
C SER A 320 17.59 2.79 -2.72
N THR A 321 16.53 2.02 -2.93
CA THR A 321 16.63 0.58 -3.18
C THR A 321 17.46 0.32 -4.44
N ASP A 322 17.24 1.06 -5.53
CA ASP A 322 18.05 0.94 -6.76
C ASP A 322 19.54 1.28 -6.53
N LYS A 323 19.85 2.28 -5.71
CA LYS A 323 21.23 2.65 -5.38
C LYS A 323 21.92 1.63 -4.47
N ILE A 324 21.20 1.03 -3.52
CA ILE A 324 21.73 0.10 -2.51
C ILE A 324 21.74 -1.34 -3.03
N ARG A 325 20.69 -1.75 -3.72
CA ARG A 325 20.45 -3.11 -4.24
C ARG A 325 19.93 -3.07 -5.69
N PRO A 326 20.74 -2.65 -6.67
CA PRO A 326 20.30 -2.52 -8.07
C PRO A 326 19.82 -3.84 -8.68
N GLU A 327 20.25 -4.98 -8.11
CA GLU A 327 19.76 -6.32 -8.51
C GLU A 327 18.27 -6.52 -8.23
N LEU A 328 17.65 -5.75 -7.30
CA LEU A 328 16.22 -5.81 -7.01
C LEU A 328 15.36 -5.06 -8.03
N ARG A 329 15.97 -4.27 -8.93
CA ARG A 329 15.26 -3.62 -10.05
C ARG A 329 14.03 -2.79 -9.64
N ALA A 330 14.15 -2.02 -8.58
CA ALA A 330 13.04 -1.25 -8.01
C ALA A 330 12.34 -0.32 -9.01
N TRP A 331 13.07 0.26 -9.99
CA TRP A 331 12.47 1.09 -11.04
C TRP A 331 11.53 0.32 -11.95
N GLU A 332 11.81 -0.97 -12.25
CA GLU A 332 10.94 -1.79 -13.08
C GLU A 332 9.59 -2.05 -12.41
N ASP A 333 9.62 -2.34 -11.12
CA ASP A 333 8.41 -2.45 -10.30
C ASP A 333 7.64 -1.13 -10.25
N PHE A 334 8.32 -0.01 -9.99
CA PHE A 334 7.72 1.33 -9.96
C PHE A 334 6.95 1.67 -11.24
N TYR A 335 7.46 1.30 -12.41
CA TYR A 335 6.76 1.56 -13.67
C TYR A 335 5.43 0.80 -13.79
N LEU A 336 5.29 -0.37 -13.18
CA LEU A 336 4.07 -1.17 -13.22
C LEU A 336 3.12 -0.84 -12.06
N THR A 337 3.66 -0.72 -10.85
CA THR A 337 2.87 -0.59 -9.61
C THR A 337 2.47 0.86 -9.33
N ALA A 338 3.33 1.83 -9.62
CA ALA A 338 3.05 3.24 -9.41
C ALA A 338 2.63 3.96 -10.70
N VAL A 339 3.48 3.96 -11.75
CA VAL A 339 3.23 4.77 -12.96
C VAL A 339 2.03 4.27 -13.74
N LEU A 340 1.99 2.98 -14.12
CA LEU A 340 0.87 2.43 -14.87
C LEU A 340 -0.44 2.52 -14.07
N ARG A 341 -0.40 2.12 -12.79
CA ARG A 341 -1.59 2.11 -11.93
C ARG A 341 -2.13 3.53 -11.72
N SER A 342 -1.26 4.52 -11.48
CA SER A 342 -1.68 5.91 -11.32
C SER A 342 -2.32 6.47 -12.60
N LEU A 343 -1.73 6.22 -13.77
CA LEU A 343 -2.32 6.65 -15.05
C LEU A 343 -3.65 5.96 -15.33
N GLN A 344 -3.79 4.66 -15.01
CA GLN A 344 -5.07 3.96 -15.14
C GLN A 344 -6.14 4.58 -14.25
N HIS A 345 -5.79 4.87 -13.02
CA HIS A 345 -6.72 5.35 -12.00
C HIS A 345 -7.07 6.83 -12.21
N ASP A 346 -6.08 7.68 -12.46
CA ASP A 346 -6.24 9.11 -12.71
C ASP A 346 -7.03 9.43 -14.01
N SER A 347 -7.26 8.42 -14.86
CA SER A 347 -8.15 8.52 -16.01
C SER A 347 -9.64 8.39 -15.65
N LEU A 348 -9.99 7.92 -14.44
CA LEU A 348 -11.36 7.67 -14.03
C LEU A 348 -12.08 8.97 -13.63
N PRO A 349 -13.37 9.12 -14.00
CA PRO A 349 -14.16 10.23 -13.48
C PRO A 349 -14.37 10.13 -11.98
N GLY A 350 -14.27 11.29 -11.32
CA GLY A 350 -14.47 11.36 -9.86
C GLY A 350 -13.21 11.10 -9.02
N VAL A 351 -12.08 10.80 -9.66
CA VAL A 351 -10.79 10.72 -8.97
C VAL A 351 -10.37 12.09 -8.46
N GLN A 352 -9.82 12.13 -7.25
CA GLN A 352 -9.34 13.36 -6.63
C GLN A 352 -7.97 13.77 -7.22
N PRO A 353 -7.60 15.06 -7.14
CA PRO A 353 -6.22 15.49 -7.32
C PRO A 353 -5.30 14.96 -6.20
N VAL A 354 -3.99 15.13 -6.34
CA VAL A 354 -3.01 14.75 -5.31
C VAL A 354 -3.19 15.59 -4.04
N LYS A 355 -3.37 16.90 -4.21
CA LYS A 355 -3.67 17.84 -3.11
C LYS A 355 -5.16 18.10 -3.05
N VAL A 356 -5.79 17.75 -1.91
CA VAL A 356 -7.23 17.85 -1.66
C VAL A 356 -7.46 18.69 -0.41
N ASP A 357 -8.43 19.60 -0.47
CA ASP A 357 -8.87 20.38 0.69
C ASP A 357 -9.66 19.49 1.68
N VAL A 358 -9.09 19.23 2.85
CA VAL A 358 -9.65 18.34 3.88
C VAL A 358 -10.51 19.13 4.87
N LYS A 359 -11.80 18.85 4.87
CA LYS A 359 -12.79 19.59 5.68
C LYS A 359 -13.29 18.84 6.90
N ASN A 360 -13.33 17.51 6.82
CA ASN A 360 -13.80 16.64 7.89
C ASN A 360 -12.75 15.59 8.24
N VAL A 361 -12.85 15.01 9.43
CA VAL A 361 -11.92 13.95 9.88
C VAL A 361 -12.07 12.70 9.03
N GLU A 362 -13.29 12.37 8.66
CA GLU A 362 -13.64 11.21 7.85
C GLU A 362 -13.07 11.29 6.41
N ASP A 363 -12.75 12.51 5.96
CA ASP A 363 -12.12 12.70 4.65
C ASP A 363 -10.65 12.27 4.64
N ILE A 364 -9.99 12.19 5.82
CA ILE A 364 -8.55 11.91 5.92
C ILE A 364 -8.24 10.49 5.44
N SER A 365 -9.02 9.48 5.85
CA SER A 365 -8.79 8.09 5.43
C SER A 365 -8.83 7.93 3.90
N ASN A 366 -9.67 8.72 3.22
CA ASN A 366 -9.79 8.73 1.76
C ASN A 366 -8.56 9.32 1.03
N LEU A 367 -7.66 10.00 1.75
CA LEU A 367 -6.42 10.55 1.15
C LEU A 367 -5.40 9.47 0.85
N PHE A 368 -5.39 8.38 1.62
CA PHE A 368 -4.42 7.28 1.48
C PHE A 368 -4.69 6.42 0.23
N ASP A 369 -4.92 7.10 -0.91
CA ASP A 369 -5.13 6.46 -2.20
C ASP A 369 -3.78 6.07 -2.84
N SER A 370 -3.49 4.78 -2.85
CA SER A 370 -2.24 4.23 -3.37
C SER A 370 -1.95 4.61 -4.83
N ALA A 371 -2.96 4.89 -5.64
CA ALA A 371 -2.76 5.30 -7.03
C ALA A 371 -2.49 6.81 -7.18
N ILE A 372 -3.07 7.65 -6.32
CA ILE A 372 -3.00 9.11 -6.48
C ILE A 372 -1.94 9.72 -5.55
N VAL A 373 -2.11 9.67 -4.23
CA VAL A 373 -1.15 10.30 -3.31
C VAL A 373 0.21 9.61 -3.39
N TYR A 374 0.24 8.29 -3.44
CA TYR A 374 1.48 7.53 -3.59
C TYR A 374 1.96 7.51 -5.06
N GLY A 375 1.20 6.91 -5.98
CA GLY A 375 1.63 6.63 -7.34
C GLY A 375 1.75 7.87 -8.23
N LYS A 376 0.69 8.68 -8.38
CA LYS A 376 0.75 9.92 -9.17
C LYS A 376 1.72 10.92 -8.54
N GLY A 377 1.64 11.10 -7.22
CA GLY A 377 2.50 12.03 -6.50
C GLY A 377 3.98 11.73 -6.69
N SER A 378 4.41 10.48 -6.49
CA SER A 378 5.80 10.07 -6.71
C SER A 378 6.24 10.17 -8.17
N HIS A 379 5.34 9.88 -9.13
CA HIS A 379 5.64 10.06 -10.55
C HIS A 379 5.79 11.55 -10.93
N LEU A 380 5.02 12.44 -10.31
CA LEU A 380 5.19 13.89 -10.47
C LEU A 380 6.51 14.39 -9.86
N LEU A 381 6.91 13.86 -8.71
CA LEU A 381 8.23 14.15 -8.11
C LEU A 381 9.38 13.62 -8.98
N LEU A 382 9.25 12.42 -9.57
CA LEU A 382 10.22 11.92 -10.55
C LEU A 382 10.31 12.85 -11.76
N MET A 383 9.18 13.31 -12.28
CA MET A 383 9.14 14.28 -13.38
C MET A 383 9.85 15.59 -12.99
N LEU A 384 9.62 16.11 -11.81
CA LEU A 384 10.29 17.30 -11.29
C LEU A 384 11.80 17.07 -11.14
N MET A 385 12.22 15.98 -10.50
CA MET A 385 13.62 15.61 -10.31
C MET A 385 14.37 15.51 -11.64
N ARG A 386 13.77 14.88 -12.66
CA ARG A 386 14.37 14.78 -14.00
C ARG A 386 14.38 16.11 -14.74
N THR A 387 13.41 16.98 -14.51
CA THR A 387 13.37 18.33 -15.11
C THR A 387 14.39 19.28 -14.51
N MET A 388 14.56 19.28 -13.20
CA MET A 388 15.56 20.08 -12.47
C MET A 388 16.99 19.54 -12.64
N GLY A 389 17.12 18.23 -12.85
CA GLY A 389 18.36 17.47 -12.68
C GLY A 389 18.55 17.00 -11.23
N GLU A 390 18.96 15.74 -11.08
CA GLU A 390 19.07 15.03 -9.79
C GLU A 390 19.87 15.81 -8.73
N ALA A 391 21.05 16.35 -9.11
CA ALA A 391 21.91 17.09 -8.20
C ALA A 391 21.23 18.36 -7.64
N ASN A 392 20.48 19.07 -8.48
CA ASN A 392 19.78 20.29 -8.08
C ASN A 392 18.58 19.97 -7.18
N PHE A 393 17.86 18.89 -7.49
CA PHE A 393 16.73 18.42 -6.68
C PHE A 393 17.18 18.08 -5.26
N PHE A 394 18.22 17.28 -5.09
CA PHE A 394 18.75 16.95 -3.76
C PHE A 394 19.42 18.13 -3.06
N ALA A 395 20.00 19.09 -3.77
CA ALA A 395 20.50 20.32 -3.16
C ALA A 395 19.34 21.12 -2.53
N GLY A 396 18.23 21.27 -3.22
CA GLY A 396 17.03 21.93 -2.67
C GLY A 396 16.41 21.17 -1.50
N LEU A 397 16.40 19.83 -1.52
CA LEU A 397 15.93 19.04 -0.38
C LEU A 397 16.82 19.21 0.86
N LYS A 398 18.13 19.32 0.70
CA LYS A 398 19.05 19.63 1.82
C LYS A 398 18.72 20.98 2.47
N ASP A 399 18.44 22.00 1.67
CA ASP A 399 18.01 23.31 2.17
C ASP A 399 16.65 23.21 2.87
N TYR A 400 15.71 22.49 2.31
CA TYR A 400 14.40 22.25 2.90
C TYR A 400 14.51 21.63 4.31
N PHE A 401 15.26 20.55 4.49
CA PHE A 401 15.46 19.94 5.81
C PHE A 401 16.24 20.84 6.77
N ALA A 402 17.26 21.51 6.29
CA ALA A 402 18.06 22.43 7.14
C ALA A 402 17.20 23.55 7.75
N ILE A 403 16.24 24.08 6.97
CA ILE A 403 15.36 25.19 7.38
C ILE A 403 14.21 24.67 8.28
N HIS A 404 13.58 23.55 7.92
CA HIS A 404 12.28 23.17 8.49
C HIS A 404 12.33 22.02 9.52
N LYS A 405 13.50 21.45 9.82
CA LYS A 405 13.63 20.33 10.79
C LYS A 405 12.89 20.61 12.10
N TYR A 406 12.16 19.61 12.59
CA TYR A 406 11.28 19.64 13.77
C TYR A 406 10.07 20.56 13.64
N GLY A 407 9.82 21.10 12.46
CA GLY A 407 8.69 21.97 12.15
C GLY A 407 7.63 21.30 11.28
N ASN A 408 6.68 22.12 10.85
CA ASN A 408 5.65 21.75 9.89
C ASN A 408 5.76 22.63 8.65
N THR A 409 5.37 22.09 7.51
CA THR A 409 5.49 22.76 6.21
C THR A 409 4.23 22.59 5.35
N THR A 410 4.15 23.42 4.37
CA THR A 410 3.20 23.36 3.25
C THR A 410 3.93 23.08 1.93
N SER A 411 3.19 22.85 0.87
CA SER A 411 3.75 22.75 -0.48
C SER A 411 4.61 23.95 -0.84
N ASP A 412 4.21 25.16 -0.41
CA ASP A 412 4.93 26.42 -0.71
C ASP A 412 6.32 26.45 -0.11
N ASP A 413 6.49 25.96 1.12
CA ASP A 413 7.80 25.87 1.78
C ASP A 413 8.78 24.96 0.99
N LEU A 414 8.26 23.88 0.41
CA LEU A 414 9.06 23.02 -0.45
C LEU A 414 9.46 23.73 -1.76
N TRP A 415 8.50 24.44 -2.39
CA TRP A 415 8.79 25.19 -3.63
C TRP A 415 9.82 26.28 -3.40
N ASP A 416 9.75 26.99 -2.29
CA ASP A 416 10.69 28.03 -1.91
C ASP A 416 12.12 27.48 -1.70
N ALA A 417 12.25 26.24 -1.22
CA ALA A 417 13.53 25.56 -1.09
C ALA A 417 14.09 25.04 -2.44
N LEU A 418 13.23 24.56 -3.35
CA LEU A 418 13.66 23.96 -4.63
C LEU A 418 13.93 25.00 -5.73
N THR A 419 13.14 26.09 -5.80
CA THR A 419 13.21 27.09 -6.88
C THR A 419 14.60 27.72 -7.03
N PRO A 420 15.37 28.03 -5.98
CA PRO A 420 16.74 28.57 -6.12
C PRO A 420 17.71 27.65 -6.86
N HIS A 421 17.43 26.37 -6.94
CA HIS A 421 18.28 25.34 -7.56
C HIS A 421 17.90 25.03 -9.02
N CYS A 422 16.98 25.77 -9.64
CA CYS A 422 16.57 25.56 -11.03
C CYS A 422 16.33 26.88 -11.78
N THR A 423 16.02 26.77 -13.10
CA THR A 423 15.86 27.92 -14.01
C THR A 423 14.41 28.34 -14.23
N PHE A 424 13.49 27.74 -13.50
CA PHE A 424 12.05 28.00 -13.59
C PHE A 424 11.44 28.04 -12.18
N ASP A 425 10.25 28.63 -12.05
CA ASP A 425 9.49 28.59 -10.80
C ASP A 425 8.84 27.21 -10.64
N VAL A 426 9.24 26.51 -9.54
CA VAL A 426 8.76 25.15 -9.26
C VAL A 426 7.27 25.17 -8.90
N ARG A 427 6.79 26.20 -8.20
CA ARG A 427 5.36 26.36 -7.85
C ARG A 427 4.50 26.45 -9.10
N ASP A 428 4.86 27.32 -10.03
CA ASP A 428 4.13 27.47 -11.30
C ASP A 428 4.13 26.19 -12.13
N PHE A 429 5.23 25.44 -12.06
CA PHE A 429 5.33 24.16 -12.76
C PHE A 429 4.50 23.06 -12.09
N MET A 430 4.52 22.92 -10.77
CA MET A 430 3.93 21.76 -10.06
C MET A 430 2.45 21.97 -9.68
N THR A 431 2.01 23.18 -9.38
CA THR A 431 0.64 23.43 -8.92
C THR A 431 -0.45 22.86 -9.83
N PRO A 432 -0.40 23.01 -11.17
CA PRO A 432 -1.42 22.44 -12.06
C PRO A 432 -1.49 20.90 -12.01
N TRP A 433 -0.37 20.22 -11.75
CA TRP A 433 -0.29 18.78 -11.65
C TRP A 433 -0.85 18.23 -10.33
N LEU A 434 -0.65 18.96 -9.24
CA LEU A 434 -1.09 18.55 -7.90
C LEU A 434 -2.58 18.84 -7.65
N THR A 435 -3.11 19.96 -8.22
CA THR A 435 -4.45 20.43 -7.90
C THR A 435 -5.53 19.99 -8.89
N GLN A 436 -5.13 19.27 -9.97
CA GLN A 436 -6.07 18.82 -11.00
C GLN A 436 -6.01 17.28 -11.13
N PRO A 437 -7.18 16.59 -11.14
CA PRO A 437 -7.24 15.18 -11.51
C PRO A 437 -7.04 15.03 -13.02
N GLY A 438 -6.61 13.84 -13.45
CA GLY A 438 -6.33 13.53 -14.85
C GLY A 438 -4.95 13.98 -15.31
N PHE A 439 -4.64 13.69 -16.54
CA PHE A 439 -3.36 13.99 -17.19
C PHE A 439 -3.54 14.32 -18.67
N PRO A 440 -2.54 14.93 -19.34
CA PRO A 440 -2.66 15.27 -20.76
C PRO A 440 -2.40 14.08 -21.67
N VAL A 441 -3.18 14.01 -22.78
CA VAL A 441 -2.84 13.23 -23.96
C VAL A 441 -2.18 14.18 -24.96
N VAL A 442 -0.95 13.87 -25.34
CA VAL A 442 -0.20 14.65 -26.33
C VAL A 442 -0.34 14.01 -27.71
N SER A 443 -0.78 14.80 -28.69
CA SER A 443 -0.99 14.35 -30.08
C SER A 443 -0.56 15.44 -31.06
N GLY A 444 0.46 15.19 -31.88
CA GLY A 444 0.92 16.15 -32.89
C GLY A 444 1.24 17.56 -32.34
N GLY A 445 1.74 17.67 -31.12
CA GLY A 445 2.07 18.92 -30.44
C GLY A 445 0.90 19.62 -29.74
N THR A 446 -0.31 19.04 -29.74
CA THR A 446 -1.46 19.52 -28.96
C THR A 446 -1.63 18.71 -27.70
N GLN A 447 -2.13 19.36 -26.63
CA GLN A 447 -2.47 18.71 -25.36
C GLN A 447 -3.99 18.70 -25.18
N LYS A 448 -4.55 17.55 -24.80
CA LYS A 448 -5.94 17.45 -24.36
C LYS A 448 -5.97 16.71 -23.03
N ARG A 449 -6.82 17.14 -22.10
CA ARG A 449 -7.01 16.43 -20.85
C ARG A 449 -7.63 15.06 -21.10
N PHE A 450 -7.03 14.06 -20.50
CA PHE A 450 -7.48 12.68 -20.62
C PHE A 450 -8.43 12.33 -19.48
N LEU A 451 -9.68 12.00 -19.83
CA LEU A 451 -10.68 11.45 -18.92
C LEU A 451 -11.45 10.33 -19.63
N LEU A 452 -11.75 9.25 -18.94
CA LEU A 452 -12.51 8.09 -19.47
C LEU A 452 -13.89 8.45 -20.04
N THR A 453 -14.47 9.54 -19.57
CA THR A 453 -15.79 10.01 -20.03
C THR A 453 -15.75 10.79 -21.34
N GLY A 454 -14.58 11.01 -21.93
CA GLY A 454 -14.45 11.73 -23.19
C GLY A 454 -14.63 13.26 -23.09
N GLY A 455 -14.45 13.83 -21.88
CA GLY A 455 -14.33 15.28 -21.69
C GLY A 455 -13.06 15.78 -22.36
N THR A 456 -13.19 16.74 -23.28
CA THR A 456 -12.07 17.35 -24.00
C THR A 456 -11.90 18.79 -23.57
N ASP A 457 -11.64 19.03 -22.29
CA ASP A 457 -11.25 20.36 -21.85
C ASP A 457 -9.81 20.61 -22.31
N GLU A 458 -9.59 21.69 -23.05
CA GLU A 458 -8.26 22.16 -23.39
C GLU A 458 -7.61 22.71 -22.13
N THR A 459 -6.93 21.84 -21.40
CA THR A 459 -6.13 22.24 -20.24
C THR A 459 -4.66 22.15 -20.62
N GLN A 460 -3.91 23.21 -20.43
CA GLN A 460 -2.48 23.21 -20.67
C GLN A 460 -1.77 22.81 -19.37
N TYR A 461 -1.11 21.65 -19.40
CA TYR A 461 -0.16 21.27 -18.36
C TYR A 461 1.24 21.78 -18.78
N PRO A 462 2.06 22.26 -17.84
CA PRO A 462 3.41 22.71 -18.14
C PRO A 462 4.32 21.51 -18.43
N ILE A 463 4.44 21.12 -19.67
CA ILE A 463 5.40 20.11 -20.14
C ILE A 463 6.61 20.83 -20.69
N MET A 464 7.71 20.88 -19.92
CA MET A 464 8.95 21.54 -20.34
C MET A 464 9.61 20.84 -21.54
N LYS A 465 9.56 19.50 -21.55
CA LYS A 465 10.11 18.68 -22.62
C LYS A 465 9.32 17.38 -22.74
N LEU A 466 8.81 17.13 -23.92
CA LEU A 466 8.19 15.83 -24.24
C LEU A 466 9.28 14.78 -24.39
N SER A 467 9.17 13.69 -23.64
CA SER A 467 10.09 12.54 -23.69
C SER A 467 9.36 11.26 -24.08
N ASP A 468 10.03 10.40 -24.83
CA ASP A 468 9.55 9.06 -25.18
C ASP A 468 9.79 8.02 -24.07
N ASP A 469 10.35 8.43 -22.91
CA ASP A 469 10.52 7.61 -21.71
C ASP A 469 9.38 7.84 -20.69
N LEU A 470 9.42 7.19 -19.55
CA LEU A 470 8.41 7.28 -18.49
C LEU A 470 8.66 8.42 -17.48
N SER A 471 9.40 9.45 -17.86
CA SER A 471 9.74 10.56 -16.97
C SER A 471 8.61 11.56 -16.72
N GLY A 472 7.50 11.49 -17.44
CA GLY A 472 6.43 12.47 -17.31
C GLY A 472 5.04 11.83 -17.21
N HIS A 473 4.17 12.43 -16.38
CA HIS A 473 2.80 11.96 -16.11
C HIS A 473 1.82 12.38 -17.22
N TYR A 474 2.03 11.86 -18.41
CA TYR A 474 1.22 12.08 -19.62
C TYR A 474 1.28 10.85 -20.51
N ILE A 475 0.41 10.76 -21.51
CA ILE A 475 0.48 9.73 -22.56
C ILE A 475 0.63 10.37 -23.94
N ILE A 476 1.26 9.63 -24.86
CA ILE A 476 1.49 10.07 -26.25
C ILE A 476 0.57 9.29 -27.18
N ASN A 477 -0.30 9.98 -27.88
CA ASN A 477 -1.14 9.38 -28.92
C ASN A 477 -0.39 9.38 -30.25
N ASN A 478 0.40 8.35 -30.50
CA ASN A 478 1.06 8.12 -31.77
C ASN A 478 0.04 7.77 -32.85
N SER A 479 0.16 8.35 -34.03
CA SER A 479 -0.56 7.89 -35.22
C SER A 479 -0.18 6.43 -35.57
N GLU A 480 -1.01 5.73 -36.34
CA GLU A 480 -0.71 4.36 -36.77
C GLU A 480 0.61 4.27 -37.56
N GLU A 481 0.97 5.30 -38.33
CA GLU A 481 2.24 5.37 -39.06
C GLU A 481 3.44 5.52 -38.14
N GLU A 482 3.36 6.42 -37.16
CA GLU A 482 4.38 6.61 -36.11
C GLU A 482 4.55 5.34 -35.29
N LEU A 483 3.44 4.74 -34.82
CA LEU A 483 3.47 3.50 -34.06
C LEU A 483 4.14 2.38 -34.83
N ASN A 484 3.73 2.16 -36.09
CA ASN A 484 4.36 1.15 -36.95
C ASN A 484 5.84 1.41 -37.22
N THR A 485 6.25 2.68 -37.27
CA THR A 485 7.67 3.06 -37.43
C THR A 485 8.45 2.74 -36.18
N LYS A 486 7.92 3.12 -35.00
CA LYS A 486 8.52 2.81 -33.69
C LYS A 486 8.64 1.29 -33.46
N LEU A 487 7.60 0.50 -33.80
CA LEU A 487 7.60 -0.95 -33.67
C LEU A 487 8.69 -1.66 -34.50
N ARG A 488 9.09 -1.08 -35.62
CA ARG A 488 10.23 -1.61 -36.41
C ARG A 488 11.61 -1.34 -35.78
N GLN A 489 11.67 -0.46 -34.81
CA GLN A 489 12.90 0.02 -34.16
C GLN A 489 13.01 -0.38 -32.69
N THR A 490 12.12 -1.21 -32.16
CA THR A 490 12.03 -1.57 -30.72
C THR A 490 13.32 -2.15 -30.17
N SER A 491 14.14 -2.82 -30.99
CA SER A 491 15.44 -3.34 -30.54
C SER A 491 16.45 -2.25 -30.15
N ALA A 492 16.25 -1.01 -30.61
CA ALA A 492 17.10 0.14 -30.25
C ALA A 492 16.57 0.94 -29.05
N PHE A 493 15.37 0.59 -28.56
CA PHE A 493 14.71 1.35 -27.50
C PHE A 493 15.18 0.88 -26.13
N SER A 494 15.27 1.84 -25.18
CA SER A 494 15.42 1.55 -23.77
C SER A 494 14.19 0.81 -23.22
N LEU A 495 14.31 0.22 -22.04
CA LEU A 495 13.17 -0.40 -21.34
C LEU A 495 12.00 0.58 -21.18
N GLU A 496 12.28 1.78 -20.68
CA GLU A 496 11.27 2.83 -20.46
C GLU A 496 10.53 3.22 -21.76
N GLN A 497 11.25 3.31 -22.89
CA GLN A 497 10.64 3.61 -24.19
C GLN A 497 9.74 2.49 -24.68
N LYS A 498 10.11 1.22 -24.44
CA LYS A 498 9.26 0.07 -24.76
C LYS A 498 8.01 0.04 -23.91
N LEU A 499 8.16 0.26 -22.61
CA LEU A 499 7.04 0.33 -21.67
C LEU A 499 6.11 1.49 -22.02
N ARG A 500 6.65 2.69 -22.37
CA ARG A 500 5.86 3.83 -22.81
C ARG A 500 4.94 3.48 -23.99
N LEU A 501 5.46 2.81 -25.02
CA LEU A 501 4.64 2.41 -26.17
C LEU A 501 3.49 1.47 -25.78
N LEU A 502 3.77 0.53 -24.88
CA LEU A 502 2.76 -0.42 -24.39
C LEU A 502 1.73 0.26 -23.51
N ILE A 503 2.16 1.08 -22.53
CA ILE A 503 1.30 1.81 -21.60
C ILE A 503 0.40 2.80 -22.35
N ASP A 504 0.98 3.63 -23.21
CA ASP A 504 0.22 4.65 -23.94
C ASP A 504 -0.89 4.00 -24.77
N ARG A 505 -0.56 2.97 -25.56
CA ARG A 505 -1.56 2.29 -26.40
C ARG A 505 -2.59 1.54 -25.57
N HIS A 506 -2.18 0.92 -24.49
CA HIS A 506 -3.07 0.23 -23.56
C HIS A 506 -4.13 1.18 -22.98
N LEU A 507 -3.69 2.33 -22.47
CA LEU A 507 -4.59 3.34 -21.89
C LEU A 507 -5.52 3.96 -22.96
N LEU A 508 -4.99 4.26 -24.15
CA LEU A 508 -5.80 4.76 -25.27
C LEU A 508 -6.88 3.75 -25.69
N ALA A 509 -6.56 2.45 -25.68
CA ALA A 509 -7.53 1.40 -25.96
C ALA A 509 -8.59 1.27 -24.85
N LYS A 510 -8.17 1.28 -23.59
CA LYS A 510 -9.06 1.18 -22.42
C LYS A 510 -10.09 2.31 -22.36
N THR A 511 -9.78 3.43 -22.97
CA THR A 511 -10.61 4.65 -22.98
C THR A 511 -11.31 4.93 -24.31
N ASN A 512 -11.33 3.96 -25.23
CA ASN A 512 -11.91 4.07 -26.58
C ASN A 512 -11.27 5.15 -27.49
N TYR A 513 -10.08 5.68 -27.18
CA TYR A 513 -9.30 6.52 -28.09
C TYR A 513 -8.61 5.71 -29.18
N ALA A 514 -8.33 4.43 -28.92
CA ALA A 514 -7.82 3.47 -29.88
C ALA A 514 -8.62 2.17 -29.82
N PRO A 515 -8.73 1.40 -30.90
CA PRO A 515 -9.41 0.10 -30.85
C PRO A 515 -8.66 -0.90 -29.97
N SER A 516 -9.36 -1.61 -29.08
CA SER A 516 -8.77 -2.65 -28.23
C SER A 516 -8.12 -3.78 -29.04
N ALA A 517 -8.64 -4.07 -30.25
CA ALA A 517 -8.04 -5.03 -31.16
C ALA A 517 -6.58 -4.67 -31.55
N SER A 518 -6.19 -3.39 -31.48
CA SER A 518 -4.82 -2.94 -31.80
C SER A 518 -3.78 -3.36 -30.77
N LEU A 519 -4.20 -3.77 -29.56
CA LEU A 519 -3.30 -4.29 -28.55
C LEU A 519 -2.69 -5.65 -28.92
N MET A 520 -3.43 -6.48 -29.64
CA MET A 520 -2.94 -7.82 -29.98
C MET A 520 -1.73 -7.81 -30.92
N PRO A 521 -1.71 -7.07 -32.05
CA PRO A 521 -0.49 -6.94 -32.87
C PRO A 521 0.63 -6.25 -32.11
N LEU A 522 0.32 -5.28 -31.22
CA LEU A 522 1.32 -4.60 -30.41
C LEU A 522 2.05 -5.58 -29.50
N ILE A 523 1.34 -6.29 -28.59
CA ILE A 523 1.98 -7.24 -27.68
C ILE A 523 2.68 -8.37 -28.41
N ARG A 524 2.20 -8.78 -29.60
CA ARG A 524 2.85 -9.76 -30.45
C ARG A 524 4.21 -9.27 -30.95
N ALA A 525 4.38 -7.97 -31.21
CA ALA A 525 5.67 -7.40 -31.64
C ALA A 525 6.74 -7.51 -30.54
N PHE A 526 6.33 -7.62 -29.27
CA PHE A 526 7.20 -7.83 -28.12
C PHE A 526 7.34 -9.30 -27.68
N SER A 527 6.80 -10.27 -28.42
CA SER A 527 6.86 -11.69 -28.05
C SER A 527 8.28 -12.27 -27.93
N GLY A 528 9.28 -11.64 -28.57
CA GLY A 528 10.69 -12.00 -28.46
C GLY A 528 11.45 -11.38 -27.29
N GLU A 529 10.81 -10.52 -26.50
CA GLU A 529 11.43 -9.89 -25.35
C GLU A 529 11.68 -10.92 -24.22
N THR A 530 12.73 -10.65 -23.44
CA THR A 530 13.12 -11.53 -22.32
C THR A 530 13.14 -10.79 -20.99
N ASN A 531 12.84 -9.49 -20.97
CA ASN A 531 12.73 -8.70 -19.74
C ASN A 531 11.38 -8.99 -19.05
N SER A 532 11.42 -9.29 -17.75
CA SER A 532 10.25 -9.67 -16.95
C SER A 532 9.22 -8.54 -16.81
N CYS A 533 9.66 -7.29 -16.70
CA CYS A 533 8.79 -6.13 -16.57
C CYS A 533 7.93 -5.91 -17.84
N ILE A 534 8.51 -6.05 -19.04
CA ILE A 534 7.74 -5.99 -20.29
C ILE A 534 6.68 -7.08 -20.33
N TRP A 535 7.02 -8.30 -19.91
CA TRP A 535 6.06 -9.40 -19.87
C TRP A 535 5.02 -9.27 -18.76
N GLY A 536 5.35 -8.64 -17.63
CA GLY A 536 4.38 -8.22 -16.60
C GLY A 536 3.31 -7.29 -17.18
N LEU A 537 3.74 -6.28 -17.95
CA LEU A 537 2.83 -5.39 -18.66
C LEU A 537 2.02 -6.12 -19.76
N ILE A 538 2.63 -7.02 -20.52
CA ILE A 538 1.92 -7.86 -21.49
C ILE A 538 0.87 -8.73 -20.79
N ALA A 539 1.20 -9.34 -19.64
CA ALA A 539 0.26 -10.14 -18.88
C ALA A 539 -0.92 -9.29 -18.35
N THR A 540 -0.67 -8.05 -17.94
CA THR A 540 -1.70 -7.08 -17.56
C THR A 540 -2.62 -6.75 -18.75
N ILE A 541 -2.05 -6.46 -19.93
CA ILE A 541 -2.83 -6.22 -21.16
C ILE A 541 -3.66 -7.46 -21.53
N VAL A 542 -3.09 -8.66 -21.43
CA VAL A 542 -3.82 -9.92 -21.66
C VAL A 542 -4.96 -10.09 -20.65
N ALA A 543 -4.73 -9.75 -19.38
CA ALA A 543 -5.78 -9.79 -18.35
C ALA A 543 -6.94 -8.83 -18.65
N ASP A 544 -6.63 -7.60 -19.08
CA ASP A 544 -7.65 -6.63 -19.48
C ASP A 544 -8.40 -7.04 -20.75
N LEU A 545 -7.72 -7.67 -21.72
CA LEU A 545 -8.38 -8.20 -22.91
C LEU A 545 -9.38 -9.36 -22.61
N LYS A 546 -9.20 -10.10 -21.49
CA LYS A 546 -10.15 -11.15 -21.08
C LYS A 546 -11.57 -10.65 -20.88
N VAL A 547 -11.74 -9.37 -20.62
CA VAL A 547 -13.05 -8.76 -20.39
C VAL A 547 -14.02 -8.97 -21.57
N PHE A 548 -13.49 -9.12 -22.79
CA PHE A 548 -14.30 -9.29 -23.99
C PHE A 548 -14.86 -10.72 -24.17
N PHE A 549 -14.37 -11.71 -23.41
CA PHE A 549 -14.70 -13.11 -23.65
C PHE A 549 -15.57 -13.70 -22.54
N ASP A 550 -16.63 -14.41 -22.93
CA ASP A 550 -17.37 -15.24 -21.98
C ASP A 550 -16.56 -16.52 -21.70
N PRO A 551 -16.47 -16.94 -20.43
CA PRO A 551 -15.76 -18.17 -20.07
C PRO A 551 -16.22 -19.36 -20.90
N GLU A 552 -15.28 -20.18 -21.34
CA GLU A 552 -15.47 -21.43 -22.10
C GLU A 552 -16.07 -21.23 -23.50
N SER A 553 -16.32 -20.00 -23.95
CA SER A 553 -16.82 -19.70 -25.29
C SER A 553 -15.79 -20.07 -26.39
N GLU A 554 -16.26 -20.16 -27.64
CA GLU A 554 -15.38 -20.41 -28.79
C GLU A 554 -14.39 -19.23 -29.01
N ASP A 555 -14.84 -18.00 -28.76
CA ASP A 555 -13.98 -16.83 -28.91
C ASP A 555 -12.92 -16.76 -27.78
N GLU A 556 -13.24 -17.20 -26.54
CA GLU A 556 -12.22 -17.37 -25.50
C GLU A 556 -11.20 -18.47 -25.89
N ARG A 557 -11.64 -19.58 -26.49
CA ARG A 557 -10.72 -20.62 -26.96
C ARG A 557 -9.76 -20.08 -28.03
N ARG A 558 -10.23 -19.20 -28.94
CA ARG A 558 -9.37 -18.52 -29.91
C ARG A 558 -8.35 -17.61 -29.22
N PHE A 559 -8.80 -16.87 -28.21
CA PHE A 559 -7.92 -16.00 -27.43
C PHE A 559 -6.89 -16.79 -26.62
N LYS A 560 -7.29 -17.88 -25.99
CA LYS A 560 -6.37 -18.82 -25.33
C LYS A 560 -5.30 -19.35 -26.29
N GLY A 561 -5.69 -19.69 -27.55
CA GLY A 561 -4.73 -20.06 -28.60
C GLY A 561 -3.78 -18.94 -29.00
N PHE A 562 -4.24 -17.68 -29.00
CA PHE A 562 -3.37 -16.52 -29.19
C PHE A 562 -2.36 -16.36 -28.05
N VAL A 563 -2.81 -16.44 -26.79
CA VAL A 563 -1.95 -16.33 -25.59
C VAL A 563 -0.93 -17.47 -25.54
N TYR A 564 -1.32 -18.70 -25.90
CA TYR A 564 -0.42 -19.83 -26.04
C TYR A 564 0.75 -19.51 -26.99
N LYS A 565 0.44 -19.05 -28.22
CA LYS A 565 1.45 -18.71 -29.23
C LYS A 565 2.35 -17.56 -28.79
N LEU A 566 1.80 -16.61 -28.06
CA LEU A 566 2.55 -15.49 -27.50
C LEU A 566 3.59 -15.96 -26.47
N ALA A 567 3.18 -16.84 -25.55
CA ALA A 567 4.03 -17.30 -24.46
C ALA A 567 5.01 -18.42 -24.86
N LEU A 568 4.66 -19.22 -25.90
CA LEU A 568 5.38 -20.44 -26.27
C LEU A 568 6.89 -20.29 -26.45
N PRO A 569 7.43 -19.24 -27.12
CA PRO A 569 8.89 -19.10 -27.30
C PRO A 569 9.64 -19.01 -25.96
N ASN A 570 9.13 -18.21 -25.01
CA ASN A 570 9.74 -18.11 -23.69
C ASN A 570 9.51 -19.34 -22.84
N TYR A 571 8.34 -20.00 -22.94
CA TYR A 571 8.11 -21.29 -22.30
C TYR A 571 9.11 -22.35 -22.75
N GLN A 572 9.34 -22.48 -24.06
CA GLN A 572 10.35 -23.43 -24.62
C GLN A 572 11.76 -23.10 -24.15
N ARG A 573 12.08 -21.83 -23.94
CA ARG A 573 13.41 -21.39 -23.46
C ARG A 573 13.58 -21.67 -21.96
N LEU A 574 12.55 -21.37 -21.13
CA LEU A 574 12.63 -21.38 -19.67
C LEU A 574 12.26 -22.74 -19.05
N GLY A 575 11.26 -23.45 -19.60
CA GLY A 575 10.66 -24.64 -18.99
C GLY A 575 9.95 -24.33 -17.67
N VAL A 576 9.64 -25.38 -16.90
CA VAL A 576 8.88 -25.28 -15.63
C VAL A 576 9.76 -25.36 -14.38
N VAL A 577 11.06 -25.53 -14.52
CA VAL A 577 12.01 -25.70 -13.39
C VAL A 577 13.07 -24.61 -13.45
N ARG A 578 13.33 -23.96 -12.30
CA ARG A 578 14.44 -23.01 -12.15
C ARG A 578 15.77 -23.72 -12.34
N ARG A 579 16.71 -23.08 -13.06
CA ARG A 579 18.05 -23.57 -13.29
C ARG A 579 19.06 -22.72 -12.52
N PRO A 580 20.21 -23.29 -12.12
CA PRO A 580 21.23 -22.54 -11.37
C PRO A 580 21.81 -21.32 -12.12
N GLU A 581 21.79 -21.36 -13.45
CA GLU A 581 22.29 -20.30 -14.34
C GLU A 581 21.25 -19.21 -14.65
N ASP A 582 19.99 -19.36 -14.21
CA ASP A 582 18.93 -18.41 -14.50
C ASP A 582 19.25 -17.06 -13.85
N LYS A 583 19.11 -16.00 -14.63
CA LYS A 583 19.25 -14.62 -14.19
C LYS A 583 17.94 -14.13 -13.58
N TYR A 584 17.97 -12.97 -12.97
CA TYR A 584 16.78 -12.33 -12.36
C TYR A 584 15.57 -12.35 -13.31
N ASP A 585 15.72 -11.82 -14.54
CA ASP A 585 14.63 -11.87 -15.55
C ASP A 585 14.12 -13.28 -15.82
N ASP A 586 14.99 -14.28 -15.90
CA ASP A 586 14.57 -15.65 -16.24
C ASP A 586 13.75 -16.28 -15.11
N ILE A 587 14.03 -15.93 -13.86
CA ILE A 587 13.32 -16.42 -12.67
C ILE A 587 11.90 -15.85 -12.66
N GLU A 588 11.75 -14.53 -12.69
CA GLU A 588 10.45 -13.87 -12.71
C GLU A 588 9.65 -14.18 -13.97
N LEU A 589 10.28 -14.07 -15.12
CA LEU A 589 9.63 -14.33 -16.40
C LEU A 589 9.06 -15.74 -16.47
N ARG A 590 9.72 -16.74 -15.88
CA ARG A 590 9.21 -18.12 -15.86
C ARG A 590 7.85 -18.20 -15.19
N SER A 591 7.68 -17.56 -14.04
CA SER A 591 6.41 -17.53 -13.32
C SER A 591 5.29 -16.89 -14.16
N ILE A 592 5.58 -15.73 -14.78
CA ILE A 592 4.63 -15.02 -15.67
C ILE A 592 4.24 -15.90 -16.86
N ILE A 593 5.22 -16.49 -17.54
CA ILE A 593 5.00 -17.35 -18.71
C ILE A 593 4.21 -18.61 -18.34
N MET A 594 4.55 -19.28 -17.23
CA MET A 594 3.79 -20.42 -16.74
C MET A 594 2.33 -20.05 -16.41
N GLY A 595 2.10 -18.85 -15.84
CA GLY A 595 0.74 -18.33 -15.62
C GLY A 595 -0.05 -18.13 -16.93
N MET A 596 0.61 -17.65 -17.99
CA MET A 596 0.00 -17.53 -19.32
C MET A 596 -0.27 -18.90 -19.96
N MET A 597 0.64 -19.86 -19.80
CA MET A 597 0.46 -21.25 -20.27
C MET A 597 -0.69 -21.93 -19.52
N LEU A 598 -0.81 -21.72 -18.20
CA LEU A 598 -1.93 -22.22 -17.40
C LEU A 598 -3.27 -21.63 -17.88
N TYR A 599 -3.31 -20.34 -18.18
CA TYR A 599 -4.51 -19.70 -18.74
C TYR A 599 -4.87 -20.26 -20.12
N SER A 600 -3.88 -20.50 -20.96
CA SER A 600 -4.11 -21.08 -22.31
C SER A 600 -4.79 -22.44 -22.26
N GLY A 601 -4.63 -23.18 -21.17
CA GLY A 601 -5.17 -24.52 -20.96
C GLY A 601 -4.38 -25.59 -21.71
N ASP A 602 -3.10 -25.35 -22.02
CA ASP A 602 -2.25 -26.32 -22.70
C ASP A 602 -2.01 -27.56 -21.83
N GLU A 603 -2.44 -28.72 -22.31
CA GLU A 603 -2.36 -29.99 -21.58
C GLU A 603 -0.92 -30.46 -21.41
N ALA A 604 -0.06 -30.27 -22.40
CA ALA A 604 1.35 -30.67 -22.34
C ALA A 604 2.11 -29.89 -21.24
N PHE A 605 1.83 -28.61 -21.11
CA PHE A 605 2.34 -27.79 -19.99
C PHE A 605 1.88 -28.35 -18.64
N MET A 606 0.56 -28.62 -18.50
CA MET A 606 0.02 -29.12 -17.22
C MET A 606 0.58 -30.51 -16.87
N GLU A 607 0.82 -31.39 -17.86
CA GLU A 607 1.46 -32.68 -17.67
C GLU A 607 2.94 -32.54 -17.29
N GLU A 608 3.66 -31.56 -17.87
CA GLU A 608 5.05 -31.31 -17.51
C GLU A 608 5.16 -30.82 -16.04
N VAL A 609 4.32 -29.87 -15.61
CA VAL A 609 4.26 -29.41 -14.20
C VAL A 609 3.94 -30.59 -13.28
N GLU A 610 2.94 -31.39 -13.60
CA GLU A 610 2.59 -32.59 -12.84
C GLU A 610 3.76 -33.54 -12.69
N SER A 611 4.42 -33.88 -13.81
CA SER A 611 5.54 -34.84 -13.81
C SER A 611 6.72 -34.41 -12.91
N LYS A 612 6.86 -33.11 -12.67
CA LYS A 612 7.95 -32.52 -11.86
C LYS A 612 7.56 -32.32 -10.40
N TYR A 613 6.30 -31.97 -10.13
CA TYR A 613 5.90 -31.44 -8.83
C TYR A 613 4.81 -32.26 -8.10
N GLN A 614 4.21 -33.29 -8.75
CA GLN A 614 3.24 -34.15 -8.08
C GLN A 614 3.93 -34.90 -6.92
N GLY A 615 3.33 -34.79 -5.71
CA GLY A 615 3.88 -35.40 -4.49
C GLY A 615 5.02 -34.61 -3.84
N VAL A 616 5.44 -33.48 -4.43
CA VAL A 616 6.36 -32.54 -3.76
C VAL A 616 5.56 -31.68 -2.80
N ASN A 617 6.04 -31.51 -1.56
CA ASN A 617 5.44 -30.55 -0.64
C ASN A 617 5.53 -29.15 -1.22
N ILE A 618 4.39 -28.44 -1.28
CA ILE A 618 4.35 -27.10 -1.87
C ILE A 618 5.29 -26.10 -1.18
N ALA A 619 5.58 -26.27 0.11
CA ALA A 619 6.54 -25.45 0.84
C ALA A 619 7.99 -25.66 0.37
N ASP A 620 8.31 -26.82 -0.24
CA ASP A 620 9.63 -27.14 -0.79
C ASP A 620 9.77 -26.75 -2.27
N VAL A 621 8.70 -26.32 -2.92
CA VAL A 621 8.75 -25.76 -4.28
C VAL A 621 9.43 -24.40 -4.23
N ASP A 622 10.21 -24.07 -5.27
CA ASP A 622 10.83 -22.76 -5.43
C ASP A 622 9.78 -21.65 -5.22
N ALA A 623 10.06 -20.69 -4.35
CA ALA A 623 9.11 -19.68 -3.94
C ALA A 623 8.56 -18.85 -5.10
N ASP A 624 9.38 -18.56 -6.11
CA ASP A 624 8.95 -17.82 -7.31
C ASP A 624 7.93 -18.60 -8.17
N LEU A 625 7.82 -19.93 -7.98
CA LEU A 625 6.97 -20.82 -8.76
C LEU A 625 5.77 -21.40 -8.00
N ARG A 626 5.73 -21.27 -6.67
CA ARG A 626 4.73 -21.91 -5.79
C ARG A 626 3.29 -21.67 -6.23
N TRP A 627 2.95 -20.40 -6.46
CA TRP A 627 1.57 -20.05 -6.81
C TRP A 627 1.12 -20.71 -8.10
N VAL A 628 1.95 -20.73 -9.15
CA VAL A 628 1.55 -21.26 -10.46
C VAL A 628 1.61 -22.78 -10.50
N VAL A 629 2.57 -23.40 -9.83
CA VAL A 629 2.65 -24.85 -9.64
C VAL A 629 1.43 -25.32 -8.85
N GLY A 630 1.17 -24.68 -7.71
CA GLY A 630 0.02 -24.95 -6.87
C GLY A 630 -1.30 -24.80 -7.61
N ALA A 631 -1.50 -23.70 -8.33
CA ALA A 631 -2.69 -23.45 -9.15
C ALA A 631 -2.87 -24.50 -10.25
N THR A 632 -1.79 -24.97 -10.87
CA THR A 632 -1.84 -26.01 -11.90
C THR A 632 -2.30 -27.34 -11.31
N LEU A 633 -1.74 -27.75 -10.17
CA LEU A 633 -2.11 -29.00 -9.50
C LEU A 633 -3.54 -28.96 -8.94
N VAL A 634 -3.97 -27.84 -8.33
CA VAL A 634 -5.34 -27.65 -7.83
C VAL A 634 -6.38 -27.71 -8.95
N ARG A 635 -6.06 -27.21 -10.15
CA ARG A 635 -6.95 -27.29 -11.31
C ARG A 635 -7.09 -28.69 -11.87
N LYS A 636 -6.09 -29.54 -11.61
CA LYS A 636 -6.05 -30.92 -12.10
C LYS A 636 -6.64 -31.92 -11.09
N TYR A 637 -6.49 -31.65 -9.78
CA TYR A 637 -6.82 -32.59 -8.71
C TYR A 637 -7.60 -31.93 -7.57
N ASP A 638 -8.84 -32.34 -7.37
CA ASP A 638 -9.73 -31.75 -6.33
C ASP A 638 -9.19 -31.91 -4.90
N ASN A 639 -8.52 -33.02 -4.59
CA ASN A 639 -8.00 -33.30 -3.26
C ASN A 639 -6.83 -32.37 -2.88
N ILE A 640 -6.05 -31.90 -3.84
CA ILE A 640 -4.91 -31.01 -3.62
C ILE A 640 -5.37 -29.67 -3.00
N CYS A 641 -6.53 -29.17 -3.40
CA CYS A 641 -7.09 -27.94 -2.81
C CYS A 641 -7.27 -28.07 -1.29
N ASN A 642 -7.82 -29.19 -0.82
CA ASN A 642 -7.99 -29.44 0.61
C ASN A 642 -6.65 -29.61 1.33
N GLU A 643 -5.71 -30.35 0.72
CA GLU A 643 -4.36 -30.52 1.26
C GLU A 643 -3.65 -29.17 1.43
N TYR A 644 -3.68 -28.31 0.42
CA TYR A 644 -3.07 -26.98 0.47
C TYR A 644 -3.77 -26.06 1.48
N PHE A 645 -5.07 -26.22 1.66
CA PHE A 645 -5.78 -25.47 2.69
C PHE A 645 -5.39 -25.90 4.11
N GLU A 646 -5.10 -27.19 4.35
CA GLU A 646 -4.53 -27.64 5.63
C GLU A 646 -3.12 -27.09 5.87
N ILE A 647 -2.29 -26.97 4.82
CA ILE A 647 -0.98 -26.32 4.92
C ILE A 647 -1.15 -24.82 5.22
N TYR A 648 -2.11 -24.14 4.57
CA TYR A 648 -2.45 -22.74 4.83
C TYR A 648 -2.78 -22.50 6.31
N LYS A 649 -3.58 -23.36 6.91
CA LYS A 649 -3.93 -23.27 8.34
C LYS A 649 -2.74 -23.49 9.27
N ALA A 650 -1.82 -24.35 8.89
CA ALA A 650 -0.71 -24.78 9.73
C ALA A 650 0.52 -23.87 9.62
N THR A 651 0.72 -23.21 8.49
CA THR A 651 1.93 -22.38 8.28
C THR A 651 1.84 -21.03 8.98
N VAL A 652 2.98 -20.54 9.46
CA VAL A 652 3.16 -19.16 9.94
C VAL A 652 3.80 -18.26 8.88
N ASP A 653 4.32 -18.84 7.80
CA ASP A 653 4.93 -18.12 6.68
C ASP A 653 3.85 -17.39 5.87
N SER A 654 3.83 -16.06 5.97
CA SER A 654 2.85 -15.18 5.32
C SER A 654 2.97 -15.21 3.79
N ALA A 655 4.19 -15.35 3.24
CA ALA A 655 4.41 -15.48 1.80
C ALA A 655 3.84 -16.79 1.26
N LEU A 656 4.09 -17.91 1.96
CA LEU A 656 3.49 -19.21 1.61
C LEU A 656 1.96 -19.18 1.69
N LYS A 657 1.38 -18.50 2.71
CA LYS A 657 -0.07 -18.30 2.78
C LYS A 657 -0.62 -17.61 1.54
N ASN A 658 0.05 -16.56 1.08
CA ASN A 658 -0.38 -15.79 -0.10
C ASN A 658 -0.33 -16.65 -1.38
N ASP A 659 0.72 -17.45 -1.55
CA ASP A 659 0.85 -18.42 -2.66
C ASP A 659 -0.26 -19.45 -2.62
N LEU A 660 -0.56 -19.98 -1.43
CA LEU A 660 -1.61 -20.97 -1.24
C LEU A 660 -3.00 -20.39 -1.52
N ILE A 661 -3.32 -19.17 -1.06
CA ILE A 661 -4.58 -18.49 -1.42
C ILE A 661 -4.69 -18.38 -2.94
N SER A 662 -3.60 -18.01 -3.62
CA SER A 662 -3.54 -17.90 -5.08
C SER A 662 -3.83 -19.23 -5.78
N ALA A 663 -3.36 -20.34 -5.22
CA ALA A 663 -3.54 -21.66 -5.76
C ALA A 663 -4.95 -22.24 -5.49
N ILE A 664 -5.38 -22.26 -4.21
CA ILE A 664 -6.65 -22.90 -3.80
C ILE A 664 -7.88 -22.25 -4.41
N THR A 665 -7.85 -20.94 -4.59
CA THR A 665 -8.96 -20.19 -5.23
C THR A 665 -9.09 -20.47 -6.71
N MET A 666 -8.14 -21.17 -7.35
CA MET A 666 -8.18 -21.59 -8.75
C MET A 666 -8.87 -22.94 -8.97
N THR A 667 -9.41 -23.58 -7.92
CA THR A 667 -10.13 -24.86 -8.03
C THR A 667 -11.27 -24.80 -9.04
N LYS A 668 -11.45 -25.89 -9.80
CA LYS A 668 -12.59 -26.10 -10.71
C LYS A 668 -13.79 -26.75 -10.02
N ASN A 669 -13.60 -27.23 -8.80
CA ASN A 669 -14.68 -27.87 -8.03
C ASN A 669 -15.49 -26.80 -7.27
N LYS A 670 -16.72 -26.59 -7.76
CA LYS A 670 -17.64 -25.60 -7.16
C LYS A 670 -17.90 -25.85 -5.67
N LYS A 671 -18.07 -27.10 -5.26
CA LYS A 671 -18.33 -27.43 -3.86
C LYS A 671 -17.15 -27.09 -2.96
N THR A 672 -15.92 -27.38 -3.40
CA THR A 672 -14.70 -27.05 -2.69
C THR A 672 -14.54 -25.52 -2.59
N ALA A 673 -14.72 -24.78 -3.70
CA ALA A 673 -14.66 -23.32 -3.71
C ALA A 673 -15.69 -22.68 -2.77
N LEU A 674 -16.91 -23.19 -2.73
CA LEU A 674 -17.97 -22.72 -1.82
C LEU A 674 -17.61 -22.99 -0.34
N GLY A 675 -16.91 -24.08 -0.05
CA GLY A 675 -16.44 -24.40 1.28
C GLY A 675 -15.51 -23.33 1.87
N LEU A 676 -14.72 -22.66 1.02
CA LEU A 676 -13.76 -21.63 1.45
C LEU A 676 -14.42 -20.42 2.12
N PHE A 677 -15.66 -20.08 1.73
CA PHE A 677 -16.38 -18.94 2.35
C PHE A 677 -16.68 -19.14 3.84
N GLY A 678 -16.76 -20.37 4.32
CA GLY A 678 -16.98 -20.67 5.73
C GLY A 678 -15.84 -20.18 6.63
N HIS A 679 -14.65 -20.04 6.09
CA HIS A 679 -13.41 -19.75 6.82
C HIS A 679 -13.11 -18.26 7.02
N PHE A 680 -13.92 -17.39 6.45
CA PHE A 680 -13.80 -15.95 6.70
C PHE A 680 -14.25 -15.59 8.13
N LYS A 681 -15.29 -16.28 8.64
CA LYS A 681 -15.90 -15.94 9.93
C LYS A 681 -15.40 -16.77 11.11
N ASP A 682 -14.75 -17.88 10.85
CA ASP A 682 -14.24 -18.78 11.90
C ASP A 682 -12.83 -18.39 12.40
N GLY A 683 -12.25 -17.31 11.83
CA GLY A 683 -10.92 -16.81 12.17
C GLY A 683 -9.76 -17.55 11.50
N THR A 684 -10.05 -18.50 10.60
CA THR A 684 -9.02 -19.18 9.81
C THR A 684 -8.35 -18.21 8.84
N VAL A 685 -9.13 -17.37 8.17
CA VAL A 685 -8.66 -16.24 7.37
C VAL A 685 -8.65 -15.01 8.27
N ARG A 686 -7.52 -14.33 8.39
CA ARG A 686 -7.42 -13.10 9.18
C ARG A 686 -8.21 -11.98 8.51
N ALA A 687 -8.74 -11.03 9.28
CA ALA A 687 -9.49 -9.89 8.78
C ALA A 687 -8.73 -9.19 7.63
N GLN A 688 -7.51 -8.79 7.88
CA GLN A 688 -6.62 -8.12 6.89
C GLN A 688 -6.42 -8.89 5.56
N ASP A 689 -6.69 -10.19 5.51
CA ASP A 689 -6.51 -11.05 4.32
C ASP A 689 -7.84 -11.35 3.61
N CYS A 690 -8.99 -11.00 4.23
CA CYS A 690 -10.32 -11.33 3.71
C CYS A 690 -10.58 -10.69 2.35
N LEU A 691 -10.22 -9.43 2.15
CA LEU A 691 -10.41 -8.74 0.87
C LEU A 691 -9.66 -9.48 -0.26
N VAL A 692 -8.37 -9.75 -0.08
CA VAL A 692 -7.54 -10.41 -1.10
C VAL A 692 -8.10 -11.79 -1.44
N PHE A 693 -8.50 -12.55 -0.44
CA PHE A 693 -9.08 -13.87 -0.62
C PHE A 693 -10.42 -13.80 -1.40
N LEU A 694 -11.29 -12.84 -1.04
CA LEU A 694 -12.56 -12.62 -1.74
C LEU A 694 -12.35 -12.22 -3.20
N LEU A 695 -11.42 -11.31 -3.48
CA LEU A 695 -11.11 -10.87 -4.85
C LEU A 695 -10.62 -12.01 -5.73
N ARG A 696 -9.87 -12.96 -5.17
CA ARG A 696 -9.45 -14.16 -5.92
C ARG A 696 -10.64 -15.12 -6.20
N LEU A 697 -11.59 -15.23 -5.27
CA LEU A 697 -12.83 -15.99 -5.53
C LEU A 697 -13.72 -15.29 -6.56
N LEU A 698 -13.82 -13.96 -6.54
CA LEU A 698 -14.50 -13.16 -7.59
C LEU A 698 -13.89 -13.37 -8.99
N ARG A 699 -12.59 -13.60 -9.05
CA ARG A 699 -11.87 -13.92 -10.28
C ARG A 699 -12.19 -15.32 -10.82
N ASN A 700 -12.57 -16.25 -9.96
CA ASN A 700 -12.95 -17.61 -10.35
C ASN A 700 -14.39 -17.64 -10.88
N HIS A 701 -14.56 -17.78 -12.21
CA HIS A 701 -15.87 -17.74 -12.87
C HIS A 701 -16.86 -18.81 -12.37
N ILE A 702 -16.38 -19.88 -11.74
CA ILE A 702 -17.22 -20.99 -11.23
C ILE A 702 -18.03 -20.57 -10.00
N VAL A 703 -17.51 -19.63 -9.20
CA VAL A 703 -18.12 -19.16 -7.94
C VAL A 703 -18.26 -17.64 -7.85
N LYS A 704 -18.05 -16.93 -8.96
CA LYS A 704 -18.10 -15.46 -9.02
C LYS A 704 -19.44 -14.91 -8.49
N ASP A 705 -20.55 -15.49 -8.91
CA ASP A 705 -21.87 -15.02 -8.49
C ASP A 705 -22.08 -15.25 -6.99
N GLU A 706 -21.67 -16.40 -6.48
CA GLU A 706 -21.74 -16.72 -5.05
C GLU A 706 -20.77 -15.86 -4.21
N ALA A 707 -19.63 -15.45 -4.77
CA ALA A 707 -18.71 -14.54 -4.11
C ALA A 707 -19.32 -13.13 -3.97
N PHE A 708 -20.03 -12.64 -5.00
CA PHE A 708 -20.81 -11.39 -4.88
C PHE A 708 -21.96 -11.54 -3.89
N ASP A 709 -22.68 -12.68 -3.92
CA ASP A 709 -23.76 -12.93 -2.95
C ASP A 709 -23.22 -12.96 -1.52
N TRP A 710 -22.06 -13.57 -1.30
CA TRP A 710 -21.38 -13.57 -0.01
C TRP A 710 -21.04 -12.15 0.44
N LEU A 711 -20.45 -11.31 -0.42
CA LEU A 711 -20.13 -9.91 -0.15
C LEU A 711 -21.38 -9.14 0.32
N TYR A 712 -22.48 -9.24 -0.42
CA TYR A 712 -23.71 -8.51 -0.09
C TYR A 712 -24.36 -9.01 1.21
N GLN A 713 -24.37 -10.31 1.45
CA GLN A 713 -24.99 -10.90 2.65
C GLN A 713 -24.18 -10.68 3.92
N ASN A 714 -22.88 -10.43 3.80
CA ASN A 714 -21.97 -10.31 4.92
C ASN A 714 -21.41 -8.89 5.09
N TRP A 715 -22.00 -7.91 4.41
CA TRP A 715 -21.49 -6.52 4.41
C TRP A 715 -21.37 -5.94 5.82
N ASN A 716 -22.39 -6.12 6.67
CA ASN A 716 -22.33 -5.63 8.06
C ASN A 716 -21.19 -6.27 8.86
N TRP A 717 -20.92 -7.57 8.63
CA TRP A 717 -19.81 -8.24 9.30
C TRP A 717 -18.45 -7.72 8.80
N ILE A 718 -18.32 -7.44 7.51
CA ILE A 718 -17.12 -6.82 6.94
C ILE A 718 -16.92 -5.44 7.60
N TYR A 719 -17.97 -4.64 7.63
CA TYR A 719 -17.94 -3.30 8.20
C TYR A 719 -17.57 -3.26 9.70
N GLU A 720 -17.89 -4.32 10.44
CA GLU A 720 -17.54 -4.46 11.87
C GLU A 720 -16.11 -5.00 12.10
N LYS A 721 -15.46 -5.55 11.08
CA LYS A 721 -14.19 -6.28 11.22
C LYS A 721 -13.01 -5.60 10.54
N GLU A 722 -13.28 -4.83 9.51
CA GLU A 722 -12.26 -4.13 8.75
C GLU A 722 -12.15 -2.67 9.24
N GLY A 723 -10.97 -2.08 9.11
CA GLY A 723 -10.75 -0.68 9.42
C GLY A 723 -11.23 0.27 8.32
N ASP A 724 -11.29 1.54 8.64
CA ASP A 724 -11.79 2.61 7.78
C ASP A 724 -11.02 2.74 6.45
N LYS A 725 -9.78 2.30 6.39
CA LYS A 725 -8.95 2.30 5.16
C LYS A 725 -9.34 1.16 4.21
N THR A 726 -9.71 -0.01 4.74
CA THR A 726 -9.98 -1.23 3.96
C THR A 726 -11.42 -1.32 3.44
N ILE A 727 -12.40 -0.82 4.20
CA ILE A 727 -13.83 -0.88 3.83
C ILE A 727 -14.11 -0.28 2.43
N PRO A 728 -13.58 0.91 2.05
CA PRO A 728 -13.78 1.50 0.72
C PRO A 728 -13.20 0.66 -0.43
N GLU A 729 -12.22 -0.16 -0.16
CA GLU A 729 -11.58 -0.99 -1.18
C GLU A 729 -12.49 -2.12 -1.69
N TYR A 730 -13.43 -2.61 -0.86
CA TYR A 730 -14.35 -3.69 -1.26
C TYR A 730 -15.21 -3.33 -2.48
N PRO A 731 -16.00 -2.24 -2.49
CA PRO A 731 -16.75 -1.86 -3.68
C PRO A 731 -15.84 -1.52 -4.86
N ARG A 732 -14.72 -0.85 -4.61
CA ARG A 732 -13.78 -0.42 -5.63
C ARG A 732 -13.17 -1.58 -6.40
N TYR A 733 -12.59 -2.57 -5.70
CA TYR A 733 -11.95 -3.70 -6.36
C TYR A 733 -12.95 -4.75 -6.87
N ALA A 734 -14.06 -4.98 -6.16
CA ALA A 734 -15.10 -5.90 -6.63
C ALA A 734 -15.72 -5.44 -7.94
N ALA A 735 -15.86 -4.12 -8.16
CA ALA A 735 -16.33 -3.53 -9.43
C ALA A 735 -15.52 -4.02 -10.63
N GLY A 736 -14.23 -4.32 -10.45
CA GLY A 736 -13.32 -4.84 -11.47
C GLY A 736 -13.81 -6.12 -12.17
N TYR A 737 -14.67 -6.90 -11.53
CA TYR A 737 -15.17 -8.19 -12.04
C TYR A 737 -16.55 -8.10 -12.71
N ILE A 738 -17.18 -6.92 -12.74
CA ILE A 738 -18.50 -6.69 -13.34
C ILE A 738 -18.33 -6.38 -14.83
N ARG A 739 -19.05 -7.15 -15.68
CA ARG A 739 -18.94 -7.09 -17.13
C ARG A 739 -20.27 -6.87 -17.84
N GLN A 740 -21.37 -7.22 -17.20
CA GLN A 740 -22.70 -7.22 -17.83
C GLN A 740 -23.63 -6.21 -17.16
N PRO A 741 -24.56 -5.59 -17.93
CA PRO A 741 -25.51 -4.61 -17.38
C PRO A 741 -26.33 -5.15 -16.19
N LYS A 742 -26.71 -6.43 -16.21
CA LYS A 742 -27.48 -7.07 -15.13
C LYS A 742 -26.65 -7.20 -13.84
N GLU A 743 -25.37 -7.52 -13.95
CA GLU A 743 -24.45 -7.57 -12.81
C GLU A 743 -24.29 -6.17 -12.22
N ALA A 744 -24.13 -5.15 -13.09
CA ALA A 744 -24.02 -3.75 -12.72
C ALA A 744 -25.26 -3.24 -11.97
N GLU A 745 -26.45 -3.60 -12.46
CA GLU A 745 -27.71 -3.23 -11.80
C GLU A 745 -27.79 -3.78 -10.36
N LYS A 746 -27.43 -5.06 -10.19
CA LYS A 746 -27.42 -5.72 -8.86
C LYS A 746 -26.43 -5.05 -7.92
N PHE A 747 -25.22 -4.76 -8.41
CA PHE A 747 -24.16 -4.10 -7.64
C PHE A 747 -24.57 -2.69 -7.21
N LYS A 748 -25.03 -1.88 -8.17
CA LYS A 748 -25.50 -0.51 -7.91
C LYS A 748 -26.67 -0.48 -6.93
N LYS A 749 -27.65 -1.38 -7.10
CA LYS A 749 -28.80 -1.51 -6.18
C LYS A 749 -28.37 -1.79 -4.75
N PHE A 750 -27.32 -2.57 -4.53
CA PHE A 750 -26.80 -2.85 -3.20
C PHE A 750 -26.08 -1.63 -2.63
N PHE A 751 -25.09 -1.09 -3.33
CA PHE A 751 -24.28 0.01 -2.83
C PHE A 751 -25.00 1.38 -2.85
N ASP A 752 -26.11 1.52 -3.56
CA ASP A 752 -26.96 2.72 -3.45
C ASP A 752 -27.51 2.95 -2.04
N GLN A 753 -27.56 1.90 -1.20
CA GLN A 753 -27.98 2.00 0.20
C GLN A 753 -26.87 2.55 1.10
N HIS A 754 -25.63 2.53 0.64
CA HIS A 754 -24.40 2.91 1.36
C HIS A 754 -23.67 4.12 0.76
N LYS A 755 -24.11 4.62 -0.39
CA LYS A 755 -23.44 5.69 -1.14
C LYS A 755 -23.36 7.05 -0.44
N ASP A 756 -24.22 7.26 0.56
CA ASP A 756 -24.24 8.51 1.34
C ASP A 756 -23.41 8.39 2.65
N GLU A 757 -22.81 7.25 2.91
CA GLU A 757 -21.84 7.05 3.98
C GLU A 757 -20.52 7.74 3.59
N ASN A 758 -20.05 8.68 4.39
CA ASN A 758 -18.89 9.53 4.07
C ASN A 758 -17.67 8.71 3.62
N ILE A 759 -17.39 7.61 4.33
CA ILE A 759 -16.26 6.72 4.06
C ILE A 759 -16.35 6.00 2.71
N LEU A 760 -17.56 5.74 2.19
CA LEU A 760 -17.80 4.94 0.98
C LEU A 760 -18.15 5.76 -0.27
N ALA A 761 -18.68 6.96 -0.08
CA ALA A 761 -19.32 7.76 -1.14
C ALA A 761 -18.42 7.91 -2.38
N ARG A 762 -17.15 8.20 -2.17
CA ARG A 762 -16.17 8.40 -3.24
C ARG A 762 -15.87 7.10 -3.98
N ASP A 763 -15.52 6.03 -3.27
CA ASP A 763 -15.08 4.77 -3.88
C ASP A 763 -16.21 4.03 -4.56
N VAL A 764 -17.45 4.15 -4.06
CA VAL A 764 -18.66 3.70 -4.74
C VAL A 764 -18.88 4.47 -6.05
N ALA A 765 -18.68 5.80 -6.07
CA ALA A 765 -18.80 6.60 -7.29
C ALA A 765 -17.74 6.22 -8.33
N ILE A 766 -16.50 5.98 -7.91
CA ILE A 766 -15.42 5.48 -8.77
C ILE A 766 -15.78 4.09 -9.31
N ALA A 767 -16.23 3.18 -8.46
CA ALA A 767 -16.66 1.84 -8.85
C ALA A 767 -17.76 1.88 -9.93
N TYR A 768 -18.78 2.73 -9.79
CA TYR A 768 -19.83 2.89 -10.79
C TYR A 768 -19.30 3.42 -12.13
N SER A 769 -18.43 4.42 -12.07
CA SER A 769 -17.79 4.97 -13.27
C SER A 769 -16.97 3.92 -14.02
N GLU A 770 -16.24 3.10 -13.29
CA GLU A 770 -15.41 2.03 -13.85
C GLU A 770 -16.26 0.92 -14.49
N ILE A 771 -17.36 0.52 -13.84
CA ILE A 771 -18.31 -0.45 -14.37
C ILE A 771 -18.92 0.07 -15.69
N ASP A 772 -19.39 1.30 -15.69
CA ASP A 772 -20.04 1.90 -16.88
C ASP A 772 -19.06 2.03 -18.04
N ALA A 773 -17.83 2.47 -17.77
CA ALA A 773 -16.77 2.56 -18.79
C ALA A 773 -16.45 1.17 -19.38
N ARG A 774 -16.36 0.15 -18.55
CA ARG A 774 -16.06 -1.24 -18.98
C ARG A 774 -17.19 -1.82 -19.83
N ILE A 775 -18.45 -1.64 -19.45
CA ILE A 775 -19.61 -2.12 -20.22
C ILE A 775 -19.64 -1.42 -21.59
N LYS A 776 -19.39 -0.11 -21.62
CA LYS A 776 -19.30 0.66 -22.86
C LYS A 776 -18.14 0.19 -23.76
N LEU A 777 -16.97 -0.08 -23.18
CA LEU A 777 -15.81 -0.61 -23.90
C LEU A 777 -16.13 -1.96 -24.55
N ILE A 778 -16.75 -2.88 -23.81
CA ILE A 778 -17.15 -4.18 -24.32
C ILE A 778 -18.13 -4.01 -25.49
N ALA A 779 -19.16 -3.18 -25.34
CA ALA A 779 -20.15 -2.96 -26.38
C ALA A 779 -19.53 -2.38 -27.67
N ASN A 780 -18.53 -1.53 -27.55
CA ASN A 780 -17.89 -0.87 -28.70
C ASN A 780 -16.87 -1.78 -29.43
N ASP A 781 -16.04 -2.51 -28.71
CA ASP A 781 -14.82 -3.11 -29.24
C ASP A 781 -14.87 -4.64 -29.39
N GLN A 782 -15.83 -5.34 -28.73
CA GLN A 782 -15.87 -6.81 -28.69
C GLN A 782 -15.85 -7.43 -30.11
N SER A 783 -16.65 -6.87 -31.04
CA SER A 783 -16.70 -7.39 -32.41
C SER A 783 -15.34 -7.30 -33.12
N ALA A 784 -14.65 -6.15 -33.00
CA ALA A 784 -13.34 -5.94 -33.60
C ALA A 784 -12.28 -6.89 -33.06
N VAL A 785 -12.32 -7.14 -31.72
CA VAL A 785 -11.44 -8.11 -31.05
C VAL A 785 -11.68 -9.54 -31.60
N PHE A 786 -12.94 -9.96 -31.71
CA PHE A 786 -13.29 -11.27 -32.24
C PHE A 786 -12.90 -11.43 -33.73
N ASP A 787 -13.09 -10.41 -34.55
CA ASP A 787 -12.74 -10.44 -35.96
C ASP A 787 -11.22 -10.52 -36.18
N TYR A 788 -10.45 -9.86 -35.34
CA TYR A 788 -9.00 -10.00 -35.34
C TYR A 788 -8.56 -11.43 -35.08
N LEU A 789 -9.10 -12.09 -34.05
CA LEU A 789 -8.77 -13.47 -33.71
C LEU A 789 -9.19 -14.46 -34.81
N LYS A 790 -10.38 -14.30 -35.41
CA LYS A 790 -10.83 -15.12 -36.53
C LYS A 790 -9.88 -15.03 -37.73
N LYS A 791 -9.42 -13.82 -38.06
CA LYS A 791 -8.46 -13.59 -39.16
C LYS A 791 -7.11 -14.27 -38.88
N GLN A 792 -6.62 -14.23 -37.61
CA GLN A 792 -5.37 -14.89 -37.25
C GLN A 792 -5.47 -16.42 -37.42
N VAL A 793 -6.54 -17.05 -36.96
CA VAL A 793 -6.76 -18.53 -37.14
C VAL A 793 -6.78 -18.90 -38.59
N LEU A 794 -7.33 -18.06 -39.49
CA LEU A 794 -7.33 -18.30 -40.94
C LEU A 794 -5.95 -18.14 -41.58
N ALA A 795 -5.14 -17.20 -41.06
CA ALA A 795 -3.77 -17.00 -41.54
C ALA A 795 -2.83 -18.17 -41.14
N ASP A 796 -3.02 -18.72 -39.95
CA ASP A 796 -2.25 -19.86 -39.43
C ASP A 796 -2.58 -21.20 -40.11
N LYS A 797 -3.70 -21.29 -40.83
CA LYS A 797 -4.10 -22.48 -41.61
C LYS A 797 -3.63 -22.45 -43.04
N LYS A 798 -3.05 -21.32 -43.50
CA LYS A 798 -2.41 -21.19 -44.83
C LYS A 798 -0.91 -21.32 -44.74
#